data_d5c6c0f2abca30d0407c77df033ce655
#
_entry.id   d5c6c0f2abca30d0407c77df033ce655
#
_cell.length_a   1.000
_cell.length_b   1.000
_cell.length_c   1.000
_cell.angle_alpha   90.00
_cell.angle_beta   90.00
_cell.angle_gamma   90.00
#
_symmetry.space_group_name_H-M   'P 1'
#
loop_
_entity.id
_entity.type
_entity.pdbx_description
1 polymer ?
#
loop_
_entity_poly.entity_id
_entity_poly.type
_entity_poly.pdbx_seq_one_letter_code
_entity_poly.pdbx_strand_id
1 'polypeptide(L)'
;MEGADRDRSAQAAPAAAGTLDAGAQTPPEKPAASTDPGRPPGRWRRWLSGIAARPLARHAALLLGFIAAGAAVTWRPGQRPLAGYLAGWLPSSRDTASYVWGFWWIAHQVTHLANPWFTKLMAAPVGVQLGFHTVMPLPGLLMTPVTLVFGPSASYNLVVLITPGLLSYAMYRAARLWLPSATGAIAAGAFFGLSAMLTQQDWYHLNIALGAAFLPMALEASVRLRRTPGLRQAVILGLVMGAAVLTDQESAVLAAIVTGLALLPWLVHRASWAKLRPAALAVAIGAVIAGPQIIAMIAEVVLAHARGGLAIDPHLLAVSYKQYGIGLPGMFTPTPRVADFGLGSLAEPFLHGRDNEGLPMFGTVLTVLALSGLAVSWRRRSAWLLAALWAGCAALALGTSLWIGKHQYLPLALSWHGVRVSGLMPYTWFVRIPGLSSFREADRLAILGLLPAALLAGAAVNWLRYHARPLLVVVLALAILELGYSGSAKVGVMPTSYPRVDRGIAADRSHSIVVDLPFGMRGGIPVYGAPFFAKALVMATADGHPRAIAYTSRVPQYAVRAMEAHPFYRDLVYIQHQVPPACPWALPSKAGQQHPWLMTGCADPAGVTPLYSLKLSPAQLAAARRDARRLGIGWIVVWKRNNSVQSFILPFIRATGFTYAYRDHNVLVYRRAA
;
A
#
# COMPACT_ATOMS: atom_id res chain seq x y z
N MET A 1 -17.89 53.53 49.04
CA MET A 1 -17.62 54.92 48.69
C MET A 1 -17.92 54.93 47.20
N GLU A 2 -19.15 55.21 46.88
CA GLU A 2 -19.74 56.48 46.51
C GLU A 2 -19.20 56.86 45.10
N GLY A 3 -19.95 57.10 44.07
CA GLY A 3 -21.39 57.24 44.00
C GLY A 3 -21.68 57.86 42.64
N ALA A 4 -22.84 57.54 42.20
CA ALA A 4 -23.85 58.37 41.54
C ALA A 4 -23.57 58.90 40.12
N ASP A 5 -24.31 58.58 39.14
CA ASP A 5 -25.75 58.76 38.86
C ASP A 5 -26.03 60.01 38.02
N ARG A 6 -26.99 59.88 37.07
CA ARG A 6 -27.81 60.85 36.31
C ARG A 6 -27.48 61.00 34.84
N ASP A 7 -28.30 60.49 33.99
CA ASP A 7 -29.69 60.64 33.63
C ASP A 7 -30.03 61.97 32.85
N ARG A 8 -30.83 61.79 31.80
CA ARG A 8 -31.72 62.63 31.03
C ARG A 8 -31.34 62.89 29.57
N SER A 9 -32.04 62.24 28.70
CA SER A 9 -33.38 62.51 28.10
C SER A 9 -33.38 63.62 27.08
N ALA A 10 -33.66 63.23 25.85
CA ALA A 10 -34.84 63.54 25.03
C ALA A 10 -34.85 64.81 24.19
N GLN A 11 -35.43 64.64 23.01
CA GLN A 11 -36.26 65.46 22.16
C GLN A 11 -35.65 65.95 20.83
N ALA A 12 -36.10 65.34 19.74
CA ALA A 12 -37.17 65.82 18.83
C ALA A 12 -36.68 66.68 17.66
N ALA A 13 -37.03 66.22 16.47
CA ALA A 13 -36.95 66.87 15.14
C ALA A 13 -37.75 68.22 15.06
N PRO A 14 -37.74 68.98 13.96
CA PRO A 14 -38.06 68.54 12.61
C PRO A 14 -37.35 69.25 11.41
N ALA A 15 -37.48 68.66 10.26
CA ALA A 15 -37.69 69.08 8.89
C ALA A 15 -37.20 70.48 8.39
N ALA A 16 -36.48 70.43 7.27
CA ALA A 16 -36.72 71.37 6.14
C ALA A 16 -36.18 70.80 4.83
N ALA A 17 -37.00 70.85 3.83
CA ALA A 17 -36.76 70.44 2.44
C ALA A 17 -35.76 71.36 1.72
N GLY A 18 -35.02 70.78 0.82
CA GLY A 18 -34.15 71.45 -0.13
C GLY A 18 -33.90 70.58 -1.35
N THR A 19 -34.78 70.74 -2.32
CA THR A 19 -34.59 70.23 -3.68
C THR A 19 -33.41 70.89 -4.34
N LEU A 20 -32.41 70.09 -4.83
CA LEU A 20 -31.51 70.48 -5.92
C LEU A 20 -31.33 69.31 -6.84
N ASP A 21 -31.80 69.47 -8.02
CA ASP A 21 -31.64 68.76 -9.25
C ASP A 21 -30.14 68.64 -9.58
N ALA A 22 -29.63 67.40 -9.79
CA ALA A 22 -28.35 67.20 -10.41
C ALA A 22 -28.36 65.89 -11.22
N GLY A 23 -28.33 66.10 -12.48
CA GLY A 23 -28.26 65.18 -13.62
C GLY A 23 -27.73 63.79 -13.40
N ALA A 24 -28.56 62.86 -13.72
CA ALA A 24 -28.16 61.45 -13.91
C ALA A 24 -27.20 61.34 -15.09
N GLN A 25 -25.93 61.19 -14.83
CA GLN A 25 -24.97 60.65 -15.81
C GLN A 25 -25.07 59.13 -15.81
N THR A 26 -25.67 58.61 -16.89
CA THR A 26 -25.61 57.18 -17.26
C THR A 26 -24.17 56.74 -17.41
N PRO A 27 -23.74 55.59 -16.84
CA PRO A 27 -22.43 55.02 -17.10
C PRO A 27 -22.33 54.60 -18.57
N PRO A 28 -21.14 54.68 -19.20
CA PRO A 28 -20.97 54.30 -20.59
C PRO A 28 -21.26 52.81 -20.78
N GLU A 29 -22.15 52.53 -21.71
CA GLU A 29 -22.42 51.19 -22.23
C GLU A 29 -21.11 50.53 -22.67
N LYS A 30 -20.79 49.38 -22.08
CA LYS A 30 -19.76 48.48 -22.60
C LYS A 30 -20.15 48.09 -24.01
N PRO A 31 -19.23 48.14 -24.99
CA PRO A 31 -19.51 47.66 -26.33
C PRO A 31 -19.96 46.20 -26.28
N ALA A 32 -21.14 45.96 -26.75
CA ALA A 32 -21.67 44.60 -26.95
C ALA A 32 -20.71 43.82 -27.85
N ALA A 33 -20.13 42.75 -27.29
CA ALA A 33 -19.42 41.80 -28.10
C ALA A 33 -20.41 41.28 -29.16
N SER A 34 -20.12 41.57 -30.41
CA SER A 34 -20.87 41.05 -31.56
C SER A 34 -20.81 39.54 -31.55
N THR A 35 -21.85 38.91 -31.04
CA THR A 35 -22.11 37.52 -31.27
C THR A 35 -22.71 37.39 -32.64
N ASP A 36 -21.91 36.88 -33.57
CA ASP A 36 -22.38 36.46 -34.89
C ASP A 36 -23.47 35.37 -34.71
N PRO A 37 -24.74 35.61 -35.08
CA PRO A 37 -25.82 34.68 -34.85
C PRO A 37 -25.92 33.56 -35.89
N GLY A 38 -24.89 33.34 -36.70
CA GLY A 38 -24.99 32.55 -37.93
C GLY A 38 -24.36 31.15 -37.96
N ARG A 39 -23.67 30.66 -36.92
CA ARG A 39 -23.20 29.27 -36.92
C ARG A 39 -23.80 28.46 -35.76
N PRO A 40 -24.68 27.47 -36.06
CA PRO A 40 -25.16 26.58 -35.02
C PRO A 40 -23.94 25.83 -34.43
N PRO A 41 -23.82 25.72 -33.07
CA PRO A 41 -22.72 25.03 -32.46
C PRO A 41 -22.64 23.62 -33.04
N GLY A 42 -21.43 23.25 -33.52
CA GLY A 42 -21.21 21.99 -34.22
C GLY A 42 -21.82 20.79 -33.49
N ARG A 43 -22.30 19.79 -34.22
CA ARG A 43 -22.96 18.57 -33.67
C ARG A 43 -22.23 18.02 -32.43
N TRP A 44 -20.90 18.12 -32.39
CA TRP A 44 -20.04 17.73 -31.27
C TRP A 44 -20.25 18.54 -30.00
N ARG A 45 -20.40 19.87 -30.10
CA ARG A 45 -20.66 20.71 -28.93
C ARG A 45 -22.04 20.45 -28.32
N ARG A 46 -23.06 20.21 -29.17
CA ARG A 46 -24.40 19.82 -28.70
C ARG A 46 -24.43 18.42 -28.10
N TRP A 47 -23.68 17.48 -28.66
CA TRP A 47 -23.54 16.12 -28.11
C TRP A 47 -22.82 16.15 -26.77
N LEU A 48 -21.69 16.86 -26.65
CA LEU A 48 -20.95 17.03 -25.39
C LEU A 48 -21.77 17.76 -24.32
N SER A 49 -22.55 18.79 -24.68
CA SER A 49 -23.43 19.47 -23.72
C SER A 49 -24.58 18.56 -23.26
N GLY A 50 -25.10 17.70 -24.12
CA GLY A 50 -26.11 16.71 -23.77
C GLY A 50 -25.59 15.62 -22.81
N ILE A 51 -24.35 15.16 -23.01
CA ILE A 51 -23.68 14.23 -22.08
C ILE A 51 -23.39 14.92 -20.74
N ALA A 52 -22.91 16.16 -20.76
CA ALA A 52 -22.60 16.94 -19.56
C ALA A 52 -23.86 17.25 -18.71
N ALA A 53 -25.04 17.20 -19.30
CA ALA A 53 -26.32 17.40 -18.61
C ALA A 53 -26.75 16.18 -17.76
N ARG A 54 -26.22 14.97 -18.05
CA ARG A 54 -26.55 13.75 -17.31
C ARG A 54 -25.55 13.56 -16.14
N PRO A 55 -25.99 13.56 -14.88
CA PRO A 55 -25.08 13.49 -13.73
C PRO A 55 -24.22 12.22 -13.73
N LEU A 56 -24.80 11.09 -14.15
CA LEU A 56 -24.09 9.82 -14.24
C LEU A 56 -22.94 9.86 -15.28
N ALA A 57 -23.22 10.42 -16.47
CA ALA A 57 -22.21 10.55 -17.53
C ALA A 57 -21.06 11.47 -17.12
N ARG A 58 -21.35 12.54 -16.37
CA ARG A 58 -20.31 13.43 -15.80
C ARG A 58 -19.42 12.70 -14.80
N HIS A 59 -20.00 11.90 -13.90
CA HIS A 59 -19.24 11.12 -12.94
C HIS A 59 -18.40 10.04 -13.61
N ALA A 60 -18.94 9.37 -14.64
CA ALA A 60 -18.21 8.40 -15.43
C ALA A 60 -17.03 9.06 -16.18
N ALA A 61 -17.24 10.20 -16.82
CA ALA A 61 -16.19 10.94 -17.50
C ALA A 61 -15.07 11.40 -16.58
N LEU A 62 -15.41 11.86 -15.35
CA LEU A 62 -14.42 12.21 -14.34
C LEU A 62 -13.62 10.99 -13.86
N LEU A 63 -14.28 9.87 -13.60
CA LEU A 63 -13.61 8.63 -13.20
C LEU A 63 -12.66 8.16 -14.31
N LEU A 64 -13.13 8.10 -15.56
CA LEU A 64 -12.29 7.72 -16.70
C LEU A 64 -11.13 8.70 -16.92
N GLY A 65 -11.36 10.01 -16.72
CA GLY A 65 -10.30 11.02 -16.79
C GLY A 65 -9.23 10.81 -15.71
N PHE A 66 -9.62 10.48 -14.48
CA PHE A 66 -8.68 10.14 -13.41
C PHE A 66 -7.95 8.80 -13.67
N ILE A 67 -8.64 7.79 -14.20
CA ILE A 67 -8.00 6.52 -14.59
C ILE A 67 -6.97 6.78 -15.70
N ALA A 68 -7.31 7.58 -16.72
CA ALA A 68 -6.38 7.94 -17.77
C ALA A 68 -5.16 8.70 -17.26
N ALA A 69 -5.36 9.66 -16.32
CA ALA A 69 -4.27 10.37 -15.66
C ALA A 69 -3.40 9.42 -14.83
N GLY A 70 -4.03 8.51 -14.06
CA GLY A 70 -3.33 7.47 -13.31
C GLY A 70 -2.51 6.56 -14.22
N ALA A 71 -3.10 6.12 -15.33
CA ALA A 71 -2.39 5.32 -16.34
C ALA A 71 -1.18 6.07 -16.92
N ALA A 72 -1.34 7.34 -17.25
CA ALA A 72 -0.25 8.17 -17.77
C ALA A 72 0.92 8.32 -16.76
N VAL A 73 0.62 8.34 -15.46
CA VAL A 73 1.62 8.40 -14.38
C VAL A 73 2.26 7.04 -14.14
N THR A 74 1.49 5.96 -14.19
CA THR A 74 1.92 4.61 -13.77
C THR A 74 2.52 3.81 -14.93
N TRP A 75 1.93 3.90 -16.13
CA TRP A 75 2.31 3.07 -17.28
C TRP A 75 3.19 3.83 -18.27
N ARG A 76 4.21 3.15 -18.78
CA ARG A 76 5.08 3.71 -19.81
C ARG A 76 4.72 3.18 -21.18
N PRO A 77 4.97 3.98 -22.23
CA PRO A 77 4.89 3.49 -23.61
C PRO A 77 5.74 2.22 -23.78
N GLY A 78 5.16 1.20 -24.40
CA GLY A 78 5.82 -0.08 -24.65
C GLY A 78 5.64 -1.14 -23.57
N GLN A 79 5.13 -0.82 -22.39
CA GLN A 79 4.72 -1.82 -21.40
C GLN A 79 3.44 -2.52 -21.86
N ARG A 80 3.47 -3.85 -21.87
CA ARG A 80 2.32 -4.68 -22.25
C ARG A 80 1.62 -5.19 -21.00
N PRO A 81 0.42 -4.69 -20.64
CA PRO A 81 -0.25 -5.06 -19.39
C PRO A 81 -0.59 -6.56 -19.28
N LEU A 82 -0.68 -7.27 -20.40
CA LEU A 82 -1.00 -8.71 -20.43
C LEU A 82 0.25 -9.60 -20.55
N ALA A 83 1.44 -9.03 -20.76
CA ALA A 83 2.66 -9.80 -20.98
C ALA A 83 3.47 -10.10 -19.72
N GLY A 84 3.12 -9.49 -18.60
CA GLY A 84 3.82 -9.65 -17.34
C GLY A 84 3.06 -8.99 -16.19
N TYR A 85 3.62 -9.03 -14.98
CA TYR A 85 3.12 -8.24 -13.88
C TYR A 85 4.11 -7.13 -13.54
N LEU A 86 3.62 -6.04 -12.97
CA LEU A 86 4.47 -4.94 -12.56
C LEU A 86 5.37 -5.40 -11.42
N ALA A 87 6.68 -5.32 -11.64
CA ALA A 87 7.65 -5.48 -10.58
C ALA A 87 8.02 -4.10 -10.06
N GLY A 88 8.00 -3.94 -8.75
CA GLY A 88 8.50 -2.72 -8.14
C GLY A 88 10.01 -2.54 -8.36
N TRP A 89 10.56 -1.50 -7.76
CA TRP A 89 11.96 -1.03 -7.87
C TRP A 89 13.04 -2.06 -7.54
N LEU A 90 12.71 -3.02 -6.70
CA LEU A 90 13.68 -4.01 -6.25
C LEU A 90 13.67 -5.21 -7.19
N PRO A 91 14.85 -5.78 -7.47
CA PRO A 91 14.98 -7.01 -8.24
C PRO A 91 14.17 -8.19 -7.68
N SER A 92 13.72 -8.09 -6.44
CA SER A 92 12.85 -9.06 -5.79
C SER A 92 11.44 -8.48 -5.62
N SER A 93 10.60 -8.61 -6.61
CA SER A 93 9.16 -8.33 -6.55
C SER A 93 8.40 -9.35 -5.71
N ARG A 94 8.78 -9.50 -4.45
CA ARG A 94 8.22 -10.54 -3.58
C ARG A 94 6.74 -10.31 -3.33
N ASP A 95 6.38 -9.07 -3.00
CA ASP A 95 5.01 -8.70 -2.71
C ASP A 95 4.13 -8.79 -3.96
N THR A 96 4.61 -8.30 -5.10
CA THR A 96 3.93 -8.41 -6.39
C THR A 96 3.60 -9.87 -6.75
N ALA A 97 4.55 -10.77 -6.56
CA ALA A 97 4.33 -12.20 -6.81
C ALA A 97 3.24 -12.79 -5.90
N SER A 98 3.20 -12.35 -4.63
CA SER A 98 2.19 -12.76 -3.67
C SER A 98 0.79 -12.26 -4.07
N TYR A 99 0.66 -11.04 -4.58
CA TYR A 99 -0.63 -10.52 -5.07
C TYR A 99 -1.11 -11.26 -6.32
N VAL A 100 -0.22 -11.54 -7.27
CA VAL A 100 -0.55 -12.34 -8.46
C VAL A 100 -1.03 -13.73 -8.04
N TRP A 101 -0.34 -14.36 -7.10
CA TRP A 101 -0.78 -15.63 -6.51
C TRP A 101 -2.14 -15.47 -5.80
N GLY A 102 -2.35 -14.39 -5.05
CA GLY A 102 -3.60 -14.10 -4.36
C GLY A 102 -4.80 -13.99 -5.31
N PHE A 103 -4.67 -13.31 -6.44
CA PHE A 103 -5.73 -13.26 -7.46
C PHE A 103 -6.07 -14.64 -8.01
N TRP A 104 -5.06 -15.46 -8.31
CA TRP A 104 -5.25 -16.83 -8.74
C TRP A 104 -5.93 -17.66 -7.64
N TRP A 105 -5.45 -17.54 -6.39
CA TRP A 105 -5.96 -18.29 -5.26
C TRP A 105 -7.44 -18.00 -4.99
N ILE A 106 -7.84 -16.74 -4.94
CA ILE A 106 -9.24 -16.38 -4.73
C ILE A 106 -10.11 -16.90 -5.88
N ALA A 107 -9.71 -16.73 -7.13
CA ALA A 107 -10.44 -17.26 -8.27
C ALA A 107 -10.58 -18.78 -8.19
N HIS A 108 -9.50 -19.49 -7.83
CA HIS A 108 -9.52 -20.95 -7.63
C HIS A 108 -10.47 -21.35 -6.51
N GLN A 109 -10.43 -20.69 -5.35
CA GLN A 109 -11.32 -21.03 -4.23
C GLN A 109 -12.79 -20.73 -4.54
N VAL A 110 -13.07 -19.61 -5.19
CA VAL A 110 -14.44 -19.23 -5.58
C VAL A 110 -15.05 -20.25 -6.55
N THR A 111 -14.29 -20.69 -7.54
CA THR A 111 -14.79 -21.67 -8.52
C THR A 111 -14.99 -23.06 -7.94
N HIS A 112 -14.30 -23.39 -6.85
CA HIS A 112 -14.44 -24.68 -6.14
C HIS A 112 -15.29 -24.59 -4.86
N LEU A 113 -15.87 -23.40 -4.57
CA LEU A 113 -16.64 -23.12 -3.35
C LEU A 113 -15.86 -23.53 -2.07
N ALA A 114 -14.56 -23.32 -2.06
CA ALA A 114 -13.66 -23.76 -1.02
C ALA A 114 -13.20 -22.59 -0.12
N ASN A 115 -12.62 -22.93 1.04
CA ASN A 115 -12.15 -21.94 2.03
C ASN A 115 -10.93 -21.16 1.53
N PRO A 116 -11.03 -19.82 1.34
CA PRO A 116 -9.90 -19.02 0.85
C PRO A 116 -8.88 -18.63 1.94
N TRP A 117 -9.17 -18.86 3.23
CA TRP A 117 -8.32 -18.42 4.35
C TRP A 117 -7.33 -19.47 4.86
N PHE A 118 -7.26 -20.63 4.23
CA PHE A 118 -6.26 -21.65 4.53
C PHE A 118 -5.75 -22.28 3.24
N THR A 119 -4.44 -22.49 3.14
CA THR A 119 -3.84 -23.17 1.99
C THR A 119 -2.80 -24.20 2.41
N LYS A 120 -2.78 -25.34 1.70
CA LYS A 120 -1.68 -26.31 1.71
C LYS A 120 -0.70 -26.09 0.54
N LEU A 121 -0.98 -25.13 -0.33
CA LEU A 121 -0.12 -24.82 -1.47
C LEU A 121 1.08 -23.95 -1.11
N MET A 122 1.16 -23.48 0.13
CA MET A 122 2.33 -22.85 0.73
C MET A 122 2.70 -23.58 2.03
N ALA A 123 3.97 -23.55 2.40
CA ALA A 123 4.52 -24.25 3.56
C ALA A 123 4.14 -25.74 3.59
N ALA A 124 4.10 -26.38 2.43
CA ALA A 124 3.76 -27.80 2.36
C ALA A 124 4.80 -28.66 3.09
N PRO A 125 4.36 -29.68 3.86
CA PRO A 125 3.01 -30.23 3.96
C PRO A 125 2.10 -29.57 4.99
N VAL A 126 2.61 -28.63 5.80
CA VAL A 126 1.92 -28.07 6.97
C VAL A 126 0.74 -27.17 6.58
N GLY A 127 0.92 -26.35 5.55
CA GLY A 127 -0.01 -25.29 5.18
C GLY A 127 0.09 -24.06 6.08
N VAL A 128 -0.60 -23.00 5.67
CA VAL A 128 -0.64 -21.72 6.39
C VAL A 128 -2.05 -21.12 6.39
N GLN A 129 -2.36 -20.44 7.49
CA GLN A 129 -3.53 -19.57 7.58
C GLN A 129 -3.25 -18.28 6.81
N LEU A 130 -4.28 -17.74 6.18
CA LEU A 130 -4.22 -16.52 5.36
C LEU A 130 -5.08 -15.38 5.93
N GLY A 131 -5.57 -15.51 7.17
CA GLY A 131 -6.40 -14.50 7.82
C GLY A 131 -5.74 -13.14 7.90
N PHE A 132 -4.44 -13.09 8.21
CA PHE A 132 -3.63 -11.86 8.20
C PHE A 132 -2.85 -11.65 6.92
N HIS A 133 -2.97 -12.54 5.94
CA HIS A 133 -2.27 -12.37 4.67
C HIS A 133 -3.03 -11.45 3.73
N THR A 134 -2.29 -10.72 2.90
CA THR A 134 -2.80 -9.73 1.96
C THR A 134 -3.33 -10.37 0.66
N VAL A 135 -4.23 -11.36 0.81
CA VAL A 135 -4.85 -12.06 -0.35
C VAL A 135 -5.87 -11.20 -1.09
N MET A 136 -6.28 -10.09 -0.50
CA MET A 136 -7.27 -9.15 -1.06
C MET A 136 -8.57 -9.85 -1.53
N PRO A 137 -9.40 -10.41 -0.63
CA PRO A 137 -10.56 -11.21 -1.01
C PRO A 137 -11.55 -10.48 -1.93
N LEU A 138 -11.86 -9.21 -1.65
CA LEU A 138 -12.81 -8.45 -2.48
C LEU A 138 -12.26 -8.14 -3.87
N PRO A 139 -11.06 -7.58 -4.04
CA PRO A 139 -10.45 -7.42 -5.37
C PRO A 139 -10.31 -8.75 -6.12
N GLY A 140 -9.88 -9.81 -5.44
CA GLY A 140 -9.78 -11.15 -6.01
C GLY A 140 -11.12 -11.68 -6.54
N LEU A 141 -12.19 -11.51 -5.75
CA LEU A 141 -13.55 -11.90 -6.16
C LEU A 141 -14.01 -11.11 -7.39
N LEU A 142 -13.83 -9.78 -7.38
CA LEU A 142 -14.23 -8.93 -8.50
C LEU A 142 -13.44 -9.23 -9.78
N MET A 143 -12.17 -9.61 -9.63
CA MET A 143 -11.29 -9.94 -10.76
C MET A 143 -11.35 -11.42 -11.15
N THR A 144 -12.12 -12.26 -10.49
CA THR A 144 -12.25 -13.69 -10.83
C THR A 144 -12.54 -13.92 -12.32
N PRO A 145 -13.49 -13.22 -12.97
CA PRO A 145 -13.71 -13.42 -14.42
C PRO A 145 -12.48 -13.09 -15.27
N VAL A 146 -11.75 -12.01 -14.93
CA VAL A 146 -10.52 -11.61 -15.62
C VAL A 146 -9.42 -12.65 -15.39
N THR A 147 -9.29 -13.14 -14.15
CA THR A 147 -8.30 -14.16 -13.78
C THR A 147 -8.52 -15.45 -14.55
N LEU A 148 -9.76 -15.89 -14.71
CA LEU A 148 -10.11 -17.13 -15.42
C LEU A 148 -9.87 -17.03 -16.93
N VAL A 149 -10.11 -15.87 -17.53
CA VAL A 149 -9.98 -15.67 -19.00
C VAL A 149 -8.55 -15.28 -19.40
N PHE A 150 -7.94 -14.35 -18.66
CA PHE A 150 -6.67 -13.70 -19.03
C PHE A 150 -5.51 -14.03 -18.08
N GLY A 151 -5.76 -14.79 -17.02
CA GLY A 151 -4.78 -15.14 -16.00
C GLY A 151 -4.62 -14.10 -14.89
N PRO A 152 -3.97 -14.49 -13.79
CA PRO A 152 -3.87 -13.67 -12.57
C PRO A 152 -3.00 -12.42 -12.76
N SER A 153 -2.01 -12.46 -13.65
CA SER A 153 -1.18 -11.30 -13.97
C SER A 153 -1.96 -10.17 -14.65
N ALA A 154 -2.94 -10.54 -15.52
CA ALA A 154 -3.82 -9.56 -16.15
C ALA A 154 -4.71 -8.88 -15.10
N SER A 155 -5.24 -9.63 -14.15
CA SER A 155 -6.04 -9.09 -13.04
C SER A 155 -5.23 -8.13 -12.18
N TYR A 156 -4.01 -8.51 -11.80
CA TYR A 156 -3.10 -7.66 -11.07
C TYR A 156 -2.83 -6.33 -11.83
N ASN A 157 -2.43 -6.43 -13.10
CA ASN A 157 -2.12 -5.27 -13.92
C ASN A 157 -3.32 -4.34 -14.11
N LEU A 158 -4.52 -4.91 -14.29
CA LEU A 158 -5.74 -4.12 -14.43
C LEU A 158 -6.05 -3.34 -13.14
N VAL A 159 -5.91 -3.98 -11.97
CA VAL A 159 -6.14 -3.32 -10.68
C VAL A 159 -5.11 -2.21 -10.46
N VAL A 160 -3.82 -2.46 -10.71
CA VAL A 160 -2.77 -1.41 -10.65
C VAL A 160 -3.10 -0.24 -11.58
N LEU A 161 -3.57 -0.52 -12.80
CA LEU A 161 -3.90 0.51 -13.78
C LEU A 161 -5.04 1.44 -13.31
N ILE A 162 -6.06 0.88 -12.66
CA ILE A 162 -7.25 1.65 -12.27
C ILE A 162 -7.15 2.27 -10.88
N THR A 163 -6.30 1.76 -9.99
CA THR A 163 -6.23 2.16 -8.58
C THR A 163 -5.97 3.66 -8.39
N PRO A 164 -4.98 4.32 -9.03
CA PRO A 164 -4.76 5.76 -8.86
C PRO A 164 -5.97 6.60 -9.27
N GLY A 165 -6.70 6.15 -10.29
CA GLY A 165 -7.94 6.78 -10.74
C GLY A 165 -9.07 6.64 -9.72
N LEU A 166 -9.23 5.47 -9.12
CA LEU A 166 -10.21 5.21 -8.05
C LEU A 166 -9.93 6.07 -6.81
N LEU A 167 -8.67 6.13 -6.39
CA LEU A 167 -8.19 6.98 -5.29
C LEU A 167 -8.55 8.45 -5.52
N SER A 168 -8.18 8.96 -6.70
CA SER A 168 -8.44 10.35 -7.10
C SER A 168 -9.93 10.67 -7.14
N TYR A 169 -10.73 9.76 -7.69
CA TYR A 169 -12.17 9.94 -7.77
C TYR A 169 -12.86 9.87 -6.40
N ALA A 170 -12.46 8.95 -5.54
CA ALA A 170 -12.99 8.85 -4.18
C ALA A 170 -12.70 10.14 -3.39
N MET A 171 -11.48 10.65 -3.50
CA MET A 171 -11.10 11.90 -2.84
C MET A 171 -11.80 13.13 -3.45
N TYR A 172 -11.96 13.19 -4.78
CA TYR A 172 -12.79 14.21 -5.43
C TYR A 172 -14.21 14.25 -4.84
N ARG A 173 -14.84 13.10 -4.69
CA ARG A 173 -16.19 13.01 -4.12
C ARG A 173 -16.25 13.48 -2.68
N ALA A 174 -15.31 13.07 -1.85
CA ALA A 174 -15.20 13.53 -0.47
C ALA A 174 -14.98 15.05 -0.42
N ALA A 175 -14.07 15.60 -1.22
CA ALA A 175 -13.75 17.02 -1.27
C ALA A 175 -14.96 17.87 -1.70
N ARG A 176 -15.84 17.37 -2.57
CA ARG A 176 -17.08 18.05 -2.98
C ARG A 176 -18.06 18.32 -1.83
N LEU A 177 -17.87 17.71 -0.67
CA LEU A 177 -18.69 18.01 0.52
C LEU A 177 -18.39 19.38 1.12
N TRP A 178 -17.22 19.95 0.86
CA TRP A 178 -16.74 21.22 1.42
C TRP A 178 -16.30 22.24 0.37
N LEU A 179 -15.77 21.77 -0.76
CA LEU A 179 -15.27 22.65 -1.81
C LEU A 179 -16.36 22.96 -2.85
N PRO A 180 -16.72 24.24 -3.03
CA PRO A 180 -17.79 24.62 -3.96
C PRO A 180 -17.37 24.43 -5.42
N SER A 181 -16.09 24.67 -5.77
CA SER A 181 -15.63 24.49 -7.16
C SER A 181 -15.24 23.05 -7.46
N ALA A 182 -15.57 22.60 -8.66
CA ALA A 182 -15.08 21.32 -9.17
C ALA A 182 -13.55 21.32 -9.31
N THR A 183 -12.94 22.44 -9.67
CA THR A 183 -11.49 22.59 -9.85
C THR A 183 -10.73 22.28 -8.55
N GLY A 184 -11.14 22.87 -7.42
CA GLY A 184 -10.52 22.59 -6.13
C GLY A 184 -10.68 21.13 -5.70
N ALA A 185 -11.87 20.53 -5.97
CA ALA A 185 -12.11 19.14 -5.65
C ALA A 185 -11.34 18.17 -6.57
N ILE A 186 -11.19 18.49 -7.88
CA ILE A 186 -10.35 17.72 -8.82
C ILE A 186 -8.89 17.77 -8.37
N ALA A 187 -8.39 18.95 -7.98
CA ALA A 187 -7.04 19.10 -7.46
C ALA A 187 -6.83 18.26 -6.19
N ALA A 188 -7.76 18.30 -5.22
CA ALA A 188 -7.70 17.45 -4.04
C ALA A 188 -7.67 15.95 -4.42
N GLY A 189 -8.49 15.54 -5.40
CA GLY A 189 -8.48 14.19 -5.94
C GLY A 189 -7.13 13.80 -6.52
N ALA A 190 -6.57 14.63 -7.38
CA ALA A 190 -5.29 14.38 -8.02
C ALA A 190 -4.13 14.32 -7.00
N PHE A 191 -4.07 15.27 -6.06
CA PHE A 191 -3.02 15.28 -5.02
C PHE A 191 -3.10 14.08 -4.07
N PHE A 192 -4.28 13.53 -3.83
CA PHE A 192 -4.41 12.30 -3.07
C PHE A 192 -4.03 11.09 -3.92
N GLY A 193 -4.74 10.83 -5.00
CA GLY A 193 -4.64 9.56 -5.73
C GLY A 193 -3.43 9.42 -6.65
N LEU A 194 -2.86 10.55 -7.12
CA LEU A 194 -1.63 10.56 -7.93
C LEU A 194 -0.39 10.95 -7.12
N SER A 195 -0.51 11.03 -5.78
CA SER A 195 0.65 11.30 -4.92
C SER A 195 1.76 10.27 -5.16
N ALA A 196 3.01 10.71 -5.00
CA ALA A 196 4.17 9.84 -5.17
C ALA A 196 4.07 8.61 -4.26
N MET A 197 3.62 8.80 -3.02
CA MET A 197 3.46 7.72 -2.07
C MET A 197 2.44 6.67 -2.54
N LEU A 198 1.23 7.07 -2.89
CA LEU A 198 0.19 6.11 -3.27
C LEU A 198 0.45 5.44 -4.62
N THR A 199 1.02 6.18 -5.59
CA THR A 199 1.44 5.57 -6.86
C THR A 199 2.59 4.59 -6.69
N GLN A 200 3.47 4.79 -5.72
CA GLN A 200 4.51 3.82 -5.39
C GLN A 200 3.94 2.62 -4.65
N GLN A 201 3.09 2.83 -3.65
CA GLN A 201 2.41 1.74 -2.96
C GLN A 201 1.62 0.87 -3.94
N ASP A 202 1.03 1.46 -4.96
CA ASP A 202 0.32 0.73 -6.03
C ASP A 202 1.21 -0.32 -6.73
N TRP A 203 2.51 -0.04 -6.85
CA TRP A 203 3.46 -0.98 -7.46
C TRP A 203 4.01 -2.03 -6.50
N TYR A 204 4.15 -1.67 -5.21
CA TYR A 204 4.77 -2.52 -4.19
C TYR A 204 3.75 -3.25 -3.35
N HIS A 205 2.77 -2.51 -2.84
CA HIS A 205 1.78 -2.95 -1.88
C HIS A 205 0.39 -2.56 -2.35
N LEU A 206 -0.05 -3.21 -3.44
CA LEU A 206 -1.32 -2.94 -4.11
C LEU A 206 -2.51 -2.92 -3.14
N ASN A 207 -2.50 -3.79 -2.11
CA ASN A 207 -3.53 -3.80 -1.07
C ASN A 207 -3.63 -2.45 -0.34
N ILE A 208 -2.49 -1.84 0.00
CA ILE A 208 -2.43 -0.56 0.73
C ILE A 208 -2.91 0.58 -0.17
N ALA A 209 -2.39 0.63 -1.40
CA ALA A 209 -2.83 1.66 -2.35
C ALA A 209 -4.33 1.58 -2.60
N LEU A 210 -4.83 0.41 -2.97
CA LEU A 210 -6.26 0.22 -3.21
C LEU A 210 -7.09 0.45 -1.94
N GLY A 211 -6.59 -0.03 -0.79
CA GLY A 211 -7.19 0.16 0.52
C GLY A 211 -7.32 1.63 0.89
N ALA A 212 -6.36 2.47 0.53
CA ALA A 212 -6.40 3.91 0.79
C ALA A 212 -7.61 4.62 0.15
N ALA A 213 -8.24 4.05 -0.89
CA ALA A 213 -9.46 4.59 -1.47
C ALA A 213 -10.63 4.63 -0.45
N PHE A 214 -10.61 3.71 0.51
CA PHE A 214 -11.65 3.66 1.54
C PHE A 214 -11.57 4.80 2.57
N LEU A 215 -10.44 5.49 2.70
CA LEU A 215 -10.32 6.64 3.59
C LEU A 215 -11.24 7.80 3.17
N PRO A 216 -11.14 8.35 1.94
CA PRO A 216 -12.07 9.37 1.49
C PRO A 216 -13.50 8.84 1.31
N MET A 217 -13.70 7.55 0.96
CA MET A 217 -15.04 6.95 0.90
C MET A 217 -15.69 6.87 2.27
N ALA A 218 -14.97 6.45 3.30
CA ALA A 218 -15.43 6.41 4.69
C ALA A 218 -15.73 7.82 5.21
N LEU A 219 -14.87 8.80 4.88
CA LEU A 219 -15.12 10.20 5.21
C LEU A 219 -16.42 10.70 4.57
N GLU A 220 -16.62 10.48 3.26
CA GLU A 220 -17.84 10.86 2.55
C GLU A 220 -19.07 10.20 3.17
N ALA A 221 -19.04 8.89 3.36
CA ALA A 221 -20.16 8.12 3.89
C ALA A 221 -20.52 8.54 5.32
N SER A 222 -19.52 8.74 6.20
CA SER A 222 -19.71 9.17 7.59
C SER A 222 -20.28 10.58 7.68
N VAL A 223 -19.78 11.53 6.87
CA VAL A 223 -20.31 12.90 6.84
C VAL A 223 -21.73 12.93 6.29
N ARG A 224 -22.04 12.13 5.27
CA ARG A 224 -23.41 12.01 4.74
C ARG A 224 -24.35 11.38 5.78
N LEU A 225 -23.90 10.32 6.47
CA LEU A 225 -24.66 9.72 7.57
C LEU A 225 -24.95 10.75 8.68
N ARG A 226 -23.96 11.57 9.03
CA ARG A 226 -24.13 12.63 10.03
C ARG A 226 -25.09 13.73 9.58
N ARG A 227 -25.08 14.12 8.30
CA ARG A 227 -25.96 15.18 7.76
C ARG A 227 -27.40 14.70 7.56
N THR A 228 -27.57 13.49 7.10
CA THR A 228 -28.87 12.85 6.78
C THR A 228 -28.92 11.44 7.34
N PRO A 229 -29.13 11.29 8.68
CA PRO A 229 -29.21 9.97 9.30
C PRO A 229 -30.32 9.13 8.71
N GLY A 230 -30.03 7.88 8.34
CA GLY A 230 -31.03 6.97 7.77
C GLY A 230 -30.43 5.65 7.30
N LEU A 231 -31.33 4.70 6.98
CA LEU A 231 -30.96 3.34 6.55
C LEU A 231 -30.00 3.34 5.36
N ARG A 232 -30.31 4.12 4.31
CA ARG A 232 -29.48 4.17 3.09
C ARG A 232 -28.03 4.55 3.41
N GLN A 233 -27.82 5.55 4.26
CA GLN A 233 -26.48 6.04 4.60
C GLN A 233 -25.76 5.05 5.52
N ALA A 234 -26.50 4.38 6.42
CA ALA A 234 -25.95 3.31 7.24
C ALA A 234 -25.48 2.12 6.38
N VAL A 235 -26.28 1.70 5.41
CA VAL A 235 -25.91 0.65 4.45
C VAL A 235 -24.65 1.04 3.67
N ILE A 236 -24.59 2.25 3.13
CA ILE A 236 -23.42 2.71 2.37
C ILE A 236 -22.15 2.70 3.23
N LEU A 237 -22.23 3.22 4.46
CA LEU A 237 -21.07 3.21 5.37
C LEU A 237 -20.67 1.78 5.73
N GLY A 238 -21.61 0.91 6.03
CA GLY A 238 -21.36 -0.51 6.33
C GLY A 238 -20.71 -1.24 5.15
N LEU A 239 -21.19 -1.02 3.93
CA LEU A 239 -20.59 -1.58 2.71
C LEU A 239 -19.13 -1.08 2.53
N VAL A 240 -18.89 0.22 2.71
CA VAL A 240 -17.55 0.81 2.60
C VAL A 240 -16.60 0.20 3.63
N MET A 241 -17.03 0.06 4.88
CA MET A 241 -16.18 -0.48 5.95
C MET A 241 -15.94 -1.98 5.78
N GLY A 242 -16.96 -2.76 5.41
CA GLY A 242 -16.80 -4.18 5.12
C GLY A 242 -15.89 -4.44 3.92
N ALA A 243 -16.04 -3.65 2.86
CA ALA A 243 -15.19 -3.70 1.67
C ALA A 243 -13.73 -3.32 1.99
N ALA A 244 -13.52 -2.34 2.88
CA ALA A 244 -12.18 -1.97 3.33
C ALA A 244 -11.46 -3.16 3.98
N VAL A 245 -12.11 -3.88 4.91
CA VAL A 245 -11.54 -5.05 5.58
C VAL A 245 -11.21 -6.17 4.59
N LEU A 246 -12.08 -6.40 3.60
CA LEU A 246 -11.87 -7.42 2.56
C LEU A 246 -10.84 -7.01 1.49
N THR A 247 -10.37 -5.77 1.52
CA THR A 247 -9.33 -5.28 0.61
C THR A 247 -7.99 -5.19 1.31
N ASP A 248 -7.93 -4.48 2.44
CA ASP A 248 -6.72 -4.31 3.25
C ASP A 248 -7.07 -3.99 4.71
N GLN A 249 -6.58 -4.79 5.63
CA GLN A 249 -6.90 -4.66 7.05
C GLN A 249 -6.28 -3.40 7.67
N GLU A 250 -5.08 -3.02 7.24
CA GLU A 250 -4.39 -1.82 7.73
C GLU A 250 -5.14 -0.55 7.33
N SER A 251 -5.50 -0.42 6.06
CA SER A 251 -6.32 0.67 5.55
C SER A 251 -7.73 0.70 6.16
N ALA A 252 -8.29 -0.47 6.50
CA ALA A 252 -9.58 -0.55 7.19
C ALA A 252 -9.54 0.08 8.58
N VAL A 253 -8.44 -0.12 9.34
CA VAL A 253 -8.23 0.55 10.63
C VAL A 253 -8.11 2.06 10.44
N LEU A 254 -7.36 2.53 9.43
CA LEU A 254 -7.27 3.95 9.11
C LEU A 254 -8.63 4.53 8.71
N ALA A 255 -9.43 3.82 7.92
CA ALA A 255 -10.79 4.21 7.57
C ALA A 255 -11.73 4.25 8.79
N ALA A 256 -11.55 3.34 9.76
CA ALA A 256 -12.27 3.36 11.02
C ALA A 256 -11.91 4.60 11.86
N ILE A 257 -10.64 4.98 11.90
CA ILE A 257 -10.19 6.24 12.54
C ILE A 257 -10.87 7.44 11.89
N VAL A 258 -10.86 7.52 10.55
CA VAL A 258 -11.55 8.60 9.79
C VAL A 258 -13.05 8.63 10.12
N THR A 259 -13.69 7.47 10.17
CA THR A 259 -15.11 7.34 10.54
C THR A 259 -15.37 7.83 11.97
N GLY A 260 -14.56 7.39 12.92
CA GLY A 260 -14.65 7.80 14.33
C GLY A 260 -14.51 9.32 14.49
N LEU A 261 -13.51 9.92 13.85
CA LEU A 261 -13.31 11.38 13.86
C LEU A 261 -14.49 12.12 13.20
N ALA A 262 -15.03 11.61 12.09
CA ALA A 262 -16.18 12.23 11.41
C ALA A 262 -17.46 12.14 12.24
N LEU A 263 -17.65 11.08 13.03
CA LEU A 263 -18.80 10.86 13.91
C LEU A 263 -18.57 11.36 15.35
N LEU A 264 -17.37 11.83 15.69
CA LEU A 264 -17.00 12.30 17.04
C LEU A 264 -18.03 13.26 17.66
N PRO A 265 -18.64 14.24 16.92
CA PRO A 265 -19.66 15.09 17.50
C PRO A 265 -20.89 14.34 18.03
N TRP A 266 -21.23 13.17 17.47
CA TRP A 266 -22.32 12.34 17.98
C TRP A 266 -21.93 11.56 19.24
N LEU A 267 -20.66 11.21 19.37
CA LEU A 267 -20.14 10.48 20.53
C LEU A 267 -20.03 11.40 21.76
N VAL A 268 -19.58 12.65 21.53
CA VAL A 268 -19.34 13.62 22.62
C VAL A 268 -20.64 14.23 23.15
N HIS A 269 -21.63 14.48 22.29
CA HIS A 269 -22.87 15.12 22.70
C HIS A 269 -23.96 14.09 23.02
N ARG A 270 -24.29 13.91 24.30
CA ARG A 270 -25.31 12.97 24.79
C ARG A 270 -26.67 13.12 24.09
N ALA A 271 -27.09 14.34 23.79
CA ALA A 271 -28.33 14.61 23.01
C ALA A 271 -28.31 13.99 21.61
N SER A 272 -27.15 13.58 21.09
CA SER A 272 -27.01 12.96 19.79
C SER A 272 -26.98 11.43 19.83
N TRP A 273 -27.03 10.79 21.01
CA TRP A 273 -26.88 9.34 21.12
C TRP A 273 -28.00 8.54 20.42
N ALA A 274 -29.21 9.11 20.34
CA ALA A 274 -30.28 8.51 19.54
C ALA A 274 -29.91 8.38 18.05
N LYS A 275 -29.03 9.28 17.55
CA LYS A 275 -28.51 9.27 16.19
C LYS A 275 -27.41 8.22 15.96
N LEU A 276 -26.92 7.54 17.00
CA LEU A 276 -25.95 6.46 16.89
C LEU A 276 -26.57 5.16 16.35
N ARG A 277 -27.90 4.99 16.40
CA ARG A 277 -28.57 3.79 15.86
C ARG A 277 -28.19 3.47 14.41
N PRO A 278 -28.23 4.43 13.44
CA PRO A 278 -27.79 4.15 12.08
C PRO A 278 -26.26 3.90 11.98
N ALA A 279 -25.44 4.47 12.89
CA ALA A 279 -24.03 4.13 12.94
C ALA A 279 -23.80 2.70 13.44
N ALA A 280 -24.54 2.26 14.46
CA ALA A 280 -24.51 0.87 14.93
C ALA A 280 -24.97 -0.11 13.83
N LEU A 281 -25.99 0.25 13.07
CA LEU A 281 -26.42 -0.54 11.91
C LEU A 281 -25.31 -0.62 10.83
N ALA A 282 -24.59 0.46 10.57
CA ALA A 282 -23.46 0.45 9.65
C ALA A 282 -22.36 -0.49 10.14
N VAL A 283 -22.05 -0.48 11.44
CA VAL A 283 -21.09 -1.43 12.04
C VAL A 283 -21.58 -2.87 11.88
N ALA A 284 -22.85 -3.15 12.14
CA ALA A 284 -23.41 -4.49 11.99
C ALA A 284 -23.32 -4.99 10.54
N ILE A 285 -23.67 -4.15 9.56
CA ILE A 285 -23.57 -4.49 8.13
C ILE A 285 -22.10 -4.72 7.75
N GLY A 286 -21.20 -3.82 8.17
CA GLY A 286 -19.77 -3.97 7.91
C GLY A 286 -19.21 -5.25 8.51
N ALA A 287 -19.62 -5.59 9.75
CA ALA A 287 -19.22 -6.82 10.43
C ALA A 287 -19.73 -8.08 9.73
N VAL A 288 -20.95 -8.08 9.20
CA VAL A 288 -21.49 -9.21 8.42
C VAL A 288 -20.67 -9.41 7.14
N ILE A 289 -20.37 -8.34 6.40
CA ILE A 289 -19.59 -8.41 5.15
C ILE A 289 -18.16 -8.86 5.43
N ALA A 290 -17.52 -8.28 6.43
CA ALA A 290 -16.15 -8.60 6.82
C ALA A 290 -16.06 -9.89 7.67
N GLY A 291 -17.18 -10.43 8.11
CA GLY A 291 -17.25 -11.54 9.07
C GLY A 291 -16.36 -12.72 8.74
N PRO A 292 -16.37 -13.26 7.52
CA PRO A 292 -15.51 -14.37 7.16
C PRO A 292 -14.00 -14.06 7.35
N GLN A 293 -13.56 -12.86 6.97
CA GLN A 293 -12.18 -12.40 7.17
C GLN A 293 -11.86 -12.22 8.65
N ILE A 294 -12.74 -11.59 9.41
CA ILE A 294 -12.56 -11.37 10.86
C ILE A 294 -12.48 -12.69 11.60
N ILE A 295 -13.36 -13.64 11.27
CA ILE A 295 -13.35 -14.99 11.85
C ILE A 295 -12.04 -15.70 11.55
N ALA A 296 -11.54 -15.60 10.30
CA ALA A 296 -10.26 -16.20 9.92
C ALA A 296 -9.08 -15.57 10.69
N MET A 297 -9.09 -14.25 10.88
CA MET A 297 -8.07 -13.55 11.68
C MET A 297 -8.11 -13.98 13.15
N ILE A 298 -9.29 -14.05 13.75
CA ILE A 298 -9.46 -14.52 15.14
C ILE A 298 -9.00 -15.96 15.28
N ALA A 299 -9.39 -16.84 14.36
CA ALA A 299 -8.98 -18.23 14.37
C ALA A 299 -7.44 -18.36 14.28
N GLU A 300 -6.79 -17.56 13.42
CA GLU A 300 -5.33 -17.54 13.31
C GLU A 300 -4.66 -17.07 14.61
N VAL A 301 -5.17 -16.01 15.25
CA VAL A 301 -4.66 -15.53 16.55
C VAL A 301 -4.80 -16.60 17.63
N VAL A 302 -5.97 -17.23 17.73
CA VAL A 302 -6.24 -18.28 18.73
C VAL A 302 -5.33 -19.48 18.51
N LEU A 303 -5.19 -19.95 17.28
CA LEU A 303 -4.30 -21.06 16.93
C LEU A 303 -2.82 -20.70 17.18
N ALA A 304 -2.40 -19.51 16.79
CA ALA A 304 -1.04 -19.05 17.02
C ALA A 304 -0.75 -18.97 18.53
N HIS A 305 -1.64 -18.37 19.31
CA HIS A 305 -1.49 -18.24 20.75
C HIS A 305 -1.41 -19.60 21.44
N ALA A 306 -2.31 -20.52 21.11
CA ALA A 306 -2.34 -21.87 21.65
C ALA A 306 -1.10 -22.71 21.31
N ARG A 307 -0.39 -22.36 20.23
CA ARG A 307 0.73 -23.15 19.69
C ARG A 307 2.06 -22.42 19.66
N GLY A 308 2.26 -21.42 20.50
CA GLY A 308 3.55 -20.74 20.70
C GLY A 308 3.70 -19.37 20.05
N GLY A 309 2.61 -18.76 19.56
CA GLY A 309 2.60 -17.39 19.04
C GLY A 309 3.09 -17.25 17.59
N LEU A 310 3.45 -16.03 17.23
CA LEU A 310 4.03 -15.69 15.93
C LEU A 310 5.55 -15.93 15.96
N ALA A 311 6.10 -16.33 14.81
CA ALA A 311 7.53 -16.61 14.66
C ALA A 311 8.37 -15.33 14.41
N ILE A 312 8.09 -14.26 15.14
CA ILE A 312 8.82 -13.00 15.01
C ILE A 312 9.59 -12.72 16.29
N ASP A 313 10.91 -12.61 16.15
CA ASP A 313 11.79 -12.18 17.24
C ASP A 313 11.45 -10.73 17.62
N PRO A 314 11.21 -10.43 18.92
CA PRO A 314 10.95 -9.07 19.41
C PRO A 314 12.06 -8.07 19.05
N HIS A 315 13.33 -8.49 19.03
CA HIS A 315 14.44 -7.66 18.58
C HIS A 315 14.30 -7.28 17.11
N LEU A 316 14.03 -8.26 16.21
CA LEU A 316 13.83 -8.03 14.79
C LEU A 316 12.62 -7.12 14.52
N LEU A 317 11.57 -7.28 15.31
CA LEU A 317 10.40 -6.41 15.24
C LEU A 317 10.77 -4.96 15.61
N ALA A 318 11.52 -4.75 16.69
CA ALA A 318 12.00 -3.44 17.10
C ALA A 318 12.95 -2.82 16.06
N VAL A 319 13.80 -3.64 15.42
CA VAL A 319 14.63 -3.21 14.28
C VAL A 319 13.75 -2.73 13.13
N SER A 320 12.67 -3.45 12.80
CA SER A 320 11.76 -3.03 11.71
C SER A 320 11.09 -1.70 12.02
N TYR A 321 10.60 -1.47 13.23
CA TYR A 321 10.04 -0.17 13.63
C TYR A 321 11.03 0.99 13.51
N LYS A 322 12.32 0.73 13.74
CA LYS A 322 13.37 1.72 13.54
C LYS A 322 13.67 1.97 12.07
N GLN A 323 13.53 0.94 11.25
CA GLN A 323 13.88 0.98 9.83
C GLN A 323 12.88 1.78 9.00
N TYR A 324 11.59 1.65 9.26
CA TYR A 324 10.51 2.19 8.43
C TYR A 324 10.02 3.58 8.88
N GLY A 325 10.95 4.46 9.26
CA GLY A 325 10.64 5.88 9.52
C GLY A 325 11.16 6.75 8.40
N ILE A 326 10.50 7.86 8.13
CA ILE A 326 10.91 8.83 7.12
C ILE A 326 11.86 9.87 7.70
N GLY A 327 12.81 10.32 6.89
CA GLY A 327 13.60 11.52 7.19
C GLY A 327 12.74 12.78 7.05
N LEU A 328 12.86 13.72 8.00
CA LEU A 328 12.05 14.94 8.03
C LEU A 328 12.10 15.73 6.71
N PRO A 329 13.27 16.00 6.10
CA PRO A 329 13.31 16.67 4.80
C PRO A 329 12.68 15.84 3.67
N GLY A 330 12.82 14.52 3.72
CA GLY A 330 12.28 13.60 2.70
C GLY A 330 10.75 13.63 2.61
N MET A 331 10.03 14.07 3.64
CA MET A 331 8.58 14.23 3.58
C MET A 331 8.13 15.28 2.56
N PHE A 332 8.95 16.29 2.31
CA PHE A 332 8.59 17.50 1.59
C PHE A 332 9.35 17.67 0.28
N THR A 333 10.46 16.97 0.11
CA THR A 333 11.28 17.08 -1.10
C THR A 333 10.64 16.30 -2.27
N PRO A 334 10.85 16.76 -3.51
CA PRO A 334 10.48 15.97 -4.68
C PRO A 334 11.18 14.61 -4.68
N THR A 335 10.58 13.64 -5.31
CA THR A 335 11.12 12.27 -5.35
C THR A 335 12.52 12.17 -5.94
N PRO A 336 13.31 11.13 -5.61
CA PRO A 336 14.61 10.84 -6.24
C PRO A 336 14.57 10.72 -7.76
N ARG A 337 13.40 10.64 -8.35
CA ARG A 337 13.21 10.65 -9.81
C ARG A 337 13.44 12.00 -10.46
N VAL A 338 13.39 13.07 -9.69
CA VAL A 338 14.02 14.33 -10.08
C VAL A 338 15.50 14.12 -10.44
N ALA A 339 16.10 13.03 -9.95
CA ALA A 339 17.43 12.58 -10.36
C ALA A 339 17.57 12.27 -11.86
N ASP A 340 16.53 11.74 -12.48
CA ASP A 340 16.55 11.40 -13.91
C ASP A 340 16.68 12.65 -14.83
N PHE A 341 16.40 13.85 -14.30
CA PHE A 341 16.63 15.13 -15.00
C PHE A 341 17.92 15.85 -14.56
N GLY A 342 18.85 15.14 -13.94
CA GLY A 342 20.10 15.73 -13.45
C GLY A 342 19.98 16.50 -12.13
N LEU A 343 18.78 16.55 -11.53
CA LEU A 343 18.52 17.24 -10.26
C LEU A 343 18.67 16.33 -9.04
N GLY A 344 19.04 15.07 -9.24
CA GLY A 344 19.18 14.09 -8.16
C GLY A 344 20.24 14.43 -7.14
N SER A 345 21.32 15.06 -7.60
CA SER A 345 22.38 15.55 -6.72
C SER A 345 21.90 16.64 -5.75
N LEU A 346 20.88 17.40 -6.12
CA LEU A 346 20.29 18.43 -5.26
C LEU A 346 19.37 17.82 -4.19
N ALA A 347 18.72 16.72 -4.50
CA ALA A 347 17.82 16.03 -3.57
C ALA A 347 18.57 15.04 -2.66
N GLU A 348 19.68 14.45 -3.13
CA GLU A 348 20.46 13.43 -2.42
C GLU A 348 20.88 13.81 -0.99
N PRO A 349 21.27 15.05 -0.67
CA PRO A 349 21.59 15.44 0.69
C PRO A 349 20.39 15.39 1.65
N PHE A 350 19.17 15.53 1.11
CA PHE A 350 17.92 15.55 1.87
C PHE A 350 17.28 14.18 1.96
N LEU A 351 17.59 13.31 1.02
CA LEU A 351 17.09 11.96 0.95
C LEU A 351 18.08 11.05 1.67
N HIS A 352 17.74 10.62 2.83
CA HIS A 352 18.53 9.59 3.47
C HIS A 352 18.32 8.30 2.69
N GLY A 353 19.45 7.69 2.23
CA GLY A 353 19.49 6.42 1.48
C GLY A 353 19.00 5.21 2.27
N ARG A 354 17.84 5.33 2.88
CA ARG A 354 17.12 4.21 3.43
C ARG A 354 16.24 3.65 2.36
N ASP A 355 16.48 2.39 2.05
CA ASP A 355 15.69 1.54 1.14
C ASP A 355 14.27 1.25 1.68
N ASN A 356 13.72 2.15 2.46
CA ASN A 356 12.37 2.03 2.94
C ASN A 356 11.43 2.32 1.79
N GLU A 357 10.18 2.02 1.97
CA GLU A 357 9.10 2.45 1.09
C GLU A 357 9.13 3.98 0.86
N GLY A 358 10.15 4.61 1.44
CA GLY A 358 10.50 6.00 1.64
C GLY A 358 10.69 6.83 0.40
N LEU A 359 9.60 7.06 -0.29
CA LEU A 359 9.49 8.20 -1.17
C LEU A 359 8.90 9.38 -0.40
N PRO A 360 9.12 10.62 -0.89
CA PRO A 360 8.50 11.80 -0.31
C PRO A 360 7.00 11.62 -0.26
N MET A 361 6.46 11.80 0.93
CA MET A 361 5.07 11.48 1.19
C MET A 361 4.12 12.53 0.68
N PHE A 362 4.50 13.80 0.89
CA PHE A 362 3.62 14.90 0.55
C PHE A 362 4.09 15.64 -0.70
N GLY A 363 5.39 15.72 -0.94
CA GLY A 363 5.97 16.53 -2.00
C GLY A 363 5.92 18.02 -1.69
N THR A 364 6.59 18.81 -2.54
CA THR A 364 6.72 20.26 -2.32
C THR A 364 5.45 21.01 -2.67
N VAL A 365 4.88 20.73 -3.84
CA VAL A 365 3.70 21.48 -4.33
C VAL A 365 2.47 21.23 -3.46
N LEU A 366 2.23 19.97 -3.07
CA LEU A 366 1.13 19.64 -2.15
C LEU A 366 1.32 20.35 -0.80
N THR A 367 2.55 20.35 -0.25
CA THR A 367 2.86 20.99 1.03
C THR A 367 2.60 22.50 0.99
N VAL A 368 3.14 23.19 -0.04
CA VAL A 368 2.94 24.63 -0.22
C VAL A 368 1.45 24.97 -0.37
N LEU A 369 0.73 24.18 -1.16
CA LEU A 369 -0.71 24.38 -1.34
C LEU A 369 -1.52 24.08 -0.08
N ALA A 370 -1.14 23.06 0.70
CA ALA A 370 -1.82 22.76 1.96
C ALA A 370 -1.62 23.88 2.99
N LEU A 371 -0.40 24.42 3.12
CA LEU A 371 -0.11 25.59 3.95
C LEU A 371 -0.86 26.85 3.46
N SER A 372 -0.90 27.07 2.15
CA SER A 372 -1.69 28.16 1.55
C SER A 372 -3.18 27.98 1.81
N GLY A 373 -3.70 26.74 1.73
CA GLY A 373 -5.08 26.41 2.05
C GLY A 373 -5.43 26.64 3.51
N LEU A 374 -4.52 26.35 4.42
CA LEU A 374 -4.65 26.71 5.82
C LEU A 374 -4.68 28.23 5.97
N ALA A 375 -3.76 28.96 5.33
CA ALA A 375 -3.69 30.43 5.40
C ALA A 375 -4.98 31.11 4.89
N VAL A 376 -5.52 30.68 3.73
CA VAL A 376 -6.77 31.27 3.20
C VAL A 376 -8.02 30.84 4.00
N SER A 377 -7.90 29.79 4.80
CA SER A 377 -8.99 29.25 5.62
C SER A 377 -8.73 29.41 7.12
N TRP A 378 -7.77 30.22 7.54
CA TRP A 378 -7.27 30.29 8.92
C TRP A 378 -8.33 30.62 9.97
N ARG A 379 -9.39 31.36 9.59
CA ARG A 379 -10.53 31.68 10.47
C ARG A 379 -11.45 30.49 10.74
N ARG A 380 -11.31 29.38 9.98
CA ARG A 380 -12.15 28.19 10.12
C ARG A 380 -11.49 27.20 11.06
N ARG A 381 -12.12 26.84 12.16
CA ARG A 381 -11.64 25.82 13.11
C ARG A 381 -11.34 24.48 12.42
N SER A 382 -12.14 24.14 11.40
CA SER A 382 -11.92 22.89 10.61
C SER A 382 -10.60 22.88 9.84
N ALA A 383 -10.09 24.04 9.40
CA ALA A 383 -8.80 24.11 8.72
C ALA A 383 -7.65 23.79 9.68
N TRP A 384 -7.71 24.28 10.91
CA TRP A 384 -6.74 23.95 11.96
C TRP A 384 -6.81 22.50 12.39
N LEU A 385 -8.02 21.91 12.46
CA LEU A 385 -8.17 20.48 12.72
C LEU A 385 -7.51 19.64 11.63
N LEU A 386 -7.73 19.98 10.34
CA LEU A 386 -7.10 19.30 9.21
C LEU A 386 -5.56 19.44 9.26
N ALA A 387 -5.06 20.64 9.58
CA ALA A 387 -3.62 20.89 9.73
C ALA A 387 -3.03 20.09 10.90
N ALA A 388 -3.71 20.01 12.03
CA ALA A 388 -3.29 19.24 13.19
C ALA A 388 -3.27 17.72 12.90
N LEU A 389 -4.29 17.21 12.18
CA LEU A 389 -4.32 15.81 11.74
C LEU A 389 -3.17 15.50 10.76
N TRP A 390 -2.92 16.41 9.81
CA TRP A 390 -1.79 16.28 8.89
C TRP A 390 -0.46 16.25 9.63
N ALA A 391 -0.22 17.23 10.52
CA ALA A 391 1.01 17.31 11.31
C ALA A 391 1.18 16.09 12.24
N GLY A 392 0.10 15.61 12.86
CA GLY A 392 0.12 14.43 13.71
C GLY A 392 0.49 13.16 12.93
N CYS A 393 -0.09 12.95 11.75
CA CYS A 393 0.26 11.83 10.88
C CYS A 393 1.71 11.95 10.37
N ALA A 394 2.16 13.15 10.02
CA ALA A 394 3.54 13.41 9.64
C ALA A 394 4.52 13.07 10.79
N ALA A 395 4.19 13.48 12.01
CA ALA A 395 5.00 13.17 13.20
C ALA A 395 5.08 11.66 13.48
N LEU A 396 3.97 10.93 13.33
CA LEU A 396 3.95 9.47 13.46
C LEU A 396 4.80 8.80 12.37
N ALA A 397 4.74 9.29 11.15
CA ALA A 397 5.46 8.74 10.01
C ALA A 397 7.00 8.89 10.12
N LEU A 398 7.51 9.77 10.99
CA LEU A 398 8.95 9.87 11.29
C LEU A 398 9.50 8.59 11.95
N GLY A 399 8.64 7.73 12.49
CA GLY A 399 9.06 6.47 13.10
C GLY A 399 9.63 6.65 14.52
N THR A 400 10.51 5.72 14.93
CA THR A 400 11.11 5.69 16.29
C THR A 400 12.39 6.51 16.43
N SER A 401 12.82 7.21 15.36
CA SER A 401 14.02 8.04 15.37
C SER A 401 13.87 9.20 14.40
N LEU A 402 14.37 10.37 14.76
CA LEU A 402 14.36 11.54 13.89
C LEU A 402 15.58 11.49 12.95
N TRP A 403 15.32 11.57 11.65
CA TRP A 403 16.36 11.66 10.63
C TRP A 403 16.30 13.02 9.94
N ILE A 404 17.44 13.70 9.90
CA ILE A 404 17.64 14.95 9.16
C ILE A 404 18.83 14.74 8.22
N GLY A 405 18.57 14.59 6.94
CA GLY A 405 19.59 14.13 5.99
C GLY A 405 20.17 12.78 6.42
N LYS A 406 21.49 12.68 6.47
CA LYS A 406 22.21 11.45 6.86
C LYS A 406 22.34 11.25 8.37
N HIS A 407 21.88 12.20 9.17
CA HIS A 407 22.07 12.18 10.62
C HIS A 407 20.82 11.64 11.34
N GLN A 408 21.06 10.66 12.21
CA GLN A 408 20.04 10.10 13.10
C GLN A 408 20.12 10.76 14.46
N TYR A 409 19.00 11.27 14.92
CA TYR A 409 18.83 11.83 16.24
C TYR A 409 17.90 10.95 17.08
N LEU A 410 18.30 10.71 18.32
CA LEU A 410 17.56 9.93 19.30
C LEU A 410 17.31 10.78 20.56
N PRO A 411 16.52 11.87 20.47
CA PRO A 411 16.22 12.65 21.65
C PRO A 411 15.52 11.76 22.69
N LEU A 412 15.96 11.85 23.95
CA LEU A 412 15.54 10.96 25.03
C LEU A 412 15.70 9.48 24.62
N ALA A 413 16.96 9.07 24.34
CA ALA A 413 17.26 7.72 23.87
C ALA A 413 16.81 6.65 24.90
N LEU A 414 16.06 5.67 24.42
CA LEU A 414 15.59 4.51 25.18
C LEU A 414 16.09 3.22 24.52
N SER A 415 16.22 2.16 25.30
CA SER A 415 16.43 0.82 24.78
C SER A 415 15.11 0.06 24.77
N TRP A 416 14.78 -0.52 23.62
CA TRP A 416 13.58 -1.35 23.43
C TRP A 416 13.96 -2.64 22.71
N HIS A 417 13.86 -3.78 23.41
CA HIS A 417 14.33 -5.07 22.93
C HIS A 417 15.76 -5.04 22.33
N GLY A 418 16.67 -4.32 23.00
CA GLY A 418 18.05 -4.17 22.55
C GLY A 418 18.26 -3.15 21.41
N VAL A 419 17.22 -2.51 20.93
CA VAL A 419 17.30 -1.47 19.88
C VAL A 419 17.18 -0.08 20.51
N ARG A 420 18.09 0.83 20.15
CA ARG A 420 18.02 2.24 20.60
C ARG A 420 16.96 2.98 19.77
N VAL A 421 15.98 3.55 20.47
CA VAL A 421 14.86 4.33 19.91
C VAL A 421 14.74 5.68 20.65
N SER A 422 14.00 6.62 20.10
CA SER A 422 13.75 7.92 20.75
C SER A 422 12.45 7.89 21.55
N GLY A 423 12.51 8.32 22.80
CA GLY A 423 11.35 8.49 23.67
C GLY A 423 10.49 9.72 23.33
N LEU A 424 11.00 10.68 22.57
CA LEU A 424 10.21 11.84 22.11
C LEU A 424 9.44 11.58 20.82
N MET A 425 9.73 10.49 20.12
CA MET A 425 9.01 10.17 18.88
C MET A 425 7.63 9.57 19.18
N PRO A 426 6.54 10.16 18.67
CA PRO A 426 5.18 9.68 18.97
C PRO A 426 4.94 8.23 18.56
N TYR A 427 5.55 7.79 17.46
CA TYR A 427 5.43 6.44 16.97
C TYR A 427 6.02 5.38 17.93
N THR A 428 7.05 5.73 18.71
CA THR A 428 7.62 4.84 19.73
C THR A 428 6.57 4.41 20.77
N TRP A 429 5.62 5.27 21.06
CA TRP A 429 4.53 5.00 21.99
C TRP A 429 3.32 4.38 21.28
N PHE A 430 3.05 4.81 20.04
CA PHE A 430 1.97 4.31 19.23
C PHE A 430 2.03 2.78 19.06
N VAL A 431 3.18 2.21 18.71
CA VAL A 431 3.34 0.76 18.51
C VAL A 431 3.32 -0.05 19.81
N ARG A 432 3.38 0.59 20.97
CA ARG A 432 3.23 -0.06 22.27
C ARG A 432 1.77 -0.21 22.71
N ILE A 433 0.85 0.47 22.03
CA ILE A 433 -0.58 0.30 22.28
C ILE A 433 -1.00 -1.08 21.79
N PRO A 434 -1.69 -1.90 22.61
CA PRO A 434 -2.16 -3.22 22.21
C PRO A 434 -2.96 -3.16 20.90
N GLY A 435 -2.62 -4.03 19.95
CA GLY A 435 -3.24 -4.08 18.62
C GLY A 435 -2.60 -3.17 17.57
N LEU A 436 -1.89 -2.09 17.97
CA LEU A 436 -1.21 -1.19 17.03
C LEU A 436 0.22 -1.61 16.68
N SER A 437 0.78 -2.58 17.38
CA SER A 437 2.07 -3.19 17.06
C SER A 437 2.14 -3.84 15.65
N SER A 438 0.99 -4.06 15.04
CA SER A 438 0.88 -4.56 13.66
C SER A 438 1.26 -3.53 12.60
N PHE A 439 1.18 -2.24 12.93
CA PHE A 439 1.66 -1.15 12.07
C PHE A 439 3.19 -1.08 12.16
N ARG A 440 3.88 -1.93 11.39
CA ARG A 440 5.35 -2.00 11.43
C ARG A 440 6.03 -0.88 10.67
N GLU A 441 5.39 -0.40 9.65
CA GLU A 441 5.87 0.63 8.74
C GLU A 441 5.27 1.99 9.13
N ALA A 442 6.06 2.79 9.85
CA ALA A 442 5.65 4.10 10.34
C ALA A 442 5.23 5.06 9.22
N ASP A 443 5.96 4.99 8.12
CA ASP A 443 5.76 5.82 6.93
C ASP A 443 4.33 5.69 6.36
N ARG A 444 3.68 4.54 6.46
CA ARG A 444 2.31 4.32 5.98
C ARG A 444 1.25 5.18 6.70
N LEU A 445 1.54 5.62 7.91
CA LEU A 445 0.63 6.53 8.64
C LEU A 445 0.49 7.89 7.96
N ALA A 446 1.44 8.29 7.10
CA ALA A 446 1.29 9.49 6.28
C ALA A 446 0.19 9.38 5.21
N ILE A 447 -0.22 8.17 4.82
CA ILE A 447 -1.37 7.97 3.92
C ILE A 447 -2.63 8.61 4.51
N LEU A 448 -2.83 8.45 5.82
CA LEU A 448 -3.92 9.14 6.52
C LEU A 448 -3.73 10.66 6.48
N GLY A 449 -2.48 11.15 6.57
CA GLY A 449 -2.13 12.57 6.49
C GLY A 449 -2.32 13.19 5.10
N LEU A 450 -2.25 12.40 4.03
CA LEU A 450 -2.53 12.88 2.66
C LEU A 450 -3.97 13.40 2.52
N LEU A 451 -4.94 12.79 3.21
CA LEU A 451 -6.35 13.19 3.12
C LEU A 451 -6.59 14.65 3.57
N PRO A 452 -6.20 15.08 4.79
CA PRO A 452 -6.34 16.48 5.21
C PRO A 452 -5.45 17.42 4.39
N ALA A 453 -4.23 17.02 4.01
CA ALA A 453 -3.35 17.84 3.17
C ALA A 453 -3.98 18.12 1.81
N ALA A 454 -4.55 17.12 1.15
CA ALA A 454 -5.22 17.26 -0.13
C ALA A 454 -6.49 18.15 -0.04
N LEU A 455 -7.25 18.07 1.07
CA LEU A 455 -8.40 18.97 1.30
C LEU A 455 -7.96 20.42 1.43
N LEU A 456 -6.89 20.68 2.19
CA LEU A 456 -6.31 22.02 2.34
C LEU A 456 -5.79 22.55 1.00
N ALA A 457 -5.05 21.73 0.24
CA ALA A 457 -4.57 22.08 -1.09
C ALA A 457 -5.72 22.41 -2.06
N GLY A 458 -6.79 21.61 -2.02
CA GLY A 458 -8.01 21.88 -2.78
C GLY A 458 -8.66 23.21 -2.41
N ALA A 459 -8.60 23.63 -1.13
CA ALA A 459 -9.08 24.93 -0.68
C ALA A 459 -8.22 26.07 -1.25
N ALA A 460 -6.88 25.92 -1.28
CA ALA A 460 -5.98 26.88 -1.93
C ALA A 460 -6.28 27.02 -3.42
N VAL A 461 -6.41 25.91 -4.14
CA VAL A 461 -6.75 25.91 -5.58
C VAL A 461 -8.12 26.53 -5.83
N ASN A 462 -9.10 26.28 -4.94
CA ASN A 462 -10.39 26.93 -5.01
C ASN A 462 -10.28 28.45 -4.84
N TRP A 463 -9.46 28.93 -3.92
CA TRP A 463 -9.21 30.35 -3.71
C TRP A 463 -8.50 30.98 -4.91
N LEU A 464 -7.42 30.37 -5.42
CA LEU A 464 -6.67 30.84 -6.59
C LEU A 464 -7.54 30.99 -7.84
N ARG A 465 -8.51 30.10 -8.02
CA ARG A 465 -9.44 30.15 -9.15
C ARG A 465 -10.22 31.47 -9.21
N TYR A 466 -10.56 32.04 -8.07
CA TYR A 466 -11.37 33.25 -7.99
C TYR A 466 -10.54 34.52 -7.86
N HIS A 467 -9.31 34.44 -7.28
CA HIS A 467 -8.53 35.63 -6.94
C HIS A 467 -7.25 35.78 -7.76
N ALA A 468 -6.67 34.70 -8.29
CA ALA A 468 -5.36 34.73 -8.97
C ALA A 468 -5.25 33.65 -10.07
N ARG A 469 -6.06 33.78 -11.12
CA ARG A 469 -6.08 32.78 -12.22
C ARG A 469 -4.75 32.53 -12.91
N PRO A 470 -3.90 33.54 -13.20
CA PRO A 470 -2.58 33.29 -13.79
C PRO A 470 -1.71 32.41 -12.88
N LEU A 471 -1.70 32.70 -11.56
CA LEU A 471 -0.96 31.90 -10.59
C LEU A 471 -1.51 30.48 -10.49
N LEU A 472 -2.83 30.30 -10.63
CA LEU A 472 -3.43 28.97 -10.69
C LEU A 472 -2.84 28.14 -11.85
N VAL A 473 -2.66 28.72 -13.04
CA VAL A 473 -2.08 28.01 -14.19
C VAL A 473 -0.66 27.56 -13.89
N VAL A 474 0.15 28.46 -13.31
CA VAL A 474 1.53 28.12 -12.91
C VAL A 474 1.56 27.00 -11.88
N VAL A 475 0.73 27.09 -10.85
CA VAL A 475 0.64 26.08 -9.79
C VAL A 475 0.18 24.74 -10.34
N LEU A 476 -0.81 24.72 -11.24
CA LEU A 476 -1.26 23.46 -11.86
C LEU A 476 -0.19 22.87 -12.77
N ALA A 477 0.56 23.68 -13.49
CA ALA A 477 1.71 23.21 -14.28
C ALA A 477 2.77 22.55 -13.39
N LEU A 478 3.14 23.21 -12.29
CA LEU A 478 4.08 22.65 -11.30
C LEU A 478 3.54 21.36 -10.67
N ALA A 479 2.25 21.31 -10.35
CA ALA A 479 1.61 20.10 -9.82
C ALA A 479 1.63 18.94 -10.84
N ILE A 480 1.35 19.21 -12.10
CA ILE A 480 1.43 18.21 -13.17
C ILE A 480 2.87 17.72 -13.34
N LEU A 481 3.85 18.63 -13.30
CA LEU A 481 5.25 18.25 -13.35
C LEU A 481 5.66 17.38 -12.16
N GLU A 482 5.29 17.75 -10.93
CA GLU A 482 5.63 16.97 -9.73
C GLU A 482 4.92 15.61 -9.72
N LEU A 483 3.60 15.57 -9.95
CA LEU A 483 2.83 14.32 -9.93
C LEU A 483 3.15 13.40 -11.12
N GLY A 484 3.25 13.96 -12.32
CA GLY A 484 3.62 13.20 -13.53
C GLY A 484 5.03 12.68 -13.47
N TYR A 485 5.92 13.44 -12.84
CA TYR A 485 7.30 13.10 -12.68
C TYR A 485 7.53 12.01 -11.62
N SER A 486 6.80 12.07 -10.50
CA SER A 486 6.87 11.08 -9.45
C SER A 486 6.43 9.68 -9.92
N GLY A 487 5.51 9.60 -10.89
CA GLY A 487 5.07 8.36 -11.51
C GLY A 487 6.04 7.71 -12.49
N SER A 488 7.09 8.43 -12.93
CA SER A 488 7.94 8.01 -14.03
C SER A 488 9.04 6.98 -13.71
N ALA A 489 9.06 6.32 -12.54
CA ALA A 489 10.04 5.27 -12.26
C ALA A 489 9.96 4.14 -13.29
N LYS A 490 11.12 3.58 -13.57
CA LYS A 490 11.23 2.37 -14.38
C LYS A 490 10.64 1.20 -13.60
N VAL A 491 9.35 0.98 -13.76
CA VAL A 491 8.72 -0.23 -13.24
C VAL A 491 9.24 -1.39 -14.07
N GLY A 492 10.00 -2.27 -13.46
CA GLY A 492 10.43 -3.50 -14.10
C GLY A 492 9.22 -4.38 -14.37
N VAL A 493 9.06 -4.87 -15.59
CA VAL A 493 8.05 -5.87 -15.91
C VAL A 493 8.71 -7.24 -15.84
N MET A 494 8.21 -8.11 -14.96
CA MET A 494 8.64 -9.50 -14.95
C MET A 494 7.86 -10.28 -16.00
N PRO A 495 8.55 -11.04 -16.87
CA PRO A 495 7.86 -11.92 -17.83
C PRO A 495 6.99 -12.93 -17.09
N THR A 496 5.75 -13.10 -17.53
CA THR A 496 4.84 -14.15 -17.06
C THR A 496 5.02 -15.46 -17.82
N SER A 497 5.96 -15.50 -18.78
CA SER A 497 6.29 -16.76 -19.45
C SER A 497 6.81 -17.78 -18.41
N TYR A 498 6.06 -18.85 -18.31
CA TYR A 498 6.45 -19.99 -17.49
C TYR A 498 7.60 -20.74 -18.18
N PRO A 499 8.67 -21.11 -17.46
CA PRO A 499 9.69 -21.99 -17.99
C PRO A 499 9.08 -23.30 -18.49
N ARG A 500 9.72 -23.96 -19.45
CA ARG A 500 9.25 -25.29 -19.93
C ARG A 500 9.13 -26.32 -18.81
N VAL A 501 9.92 -26.15 -17.74
CA VAL A 501 9.89 -27.00 -16.56
C VAL A 501 8.53 -27.02 -15.86
N ASP A 502 7.84 -25.91 -15.82
CA ASP A 502 6.53 -25.84 -15.16
C ASP A 502 5.50 -26.70 -15.89
N ARG A 503 5.63 -26.86 -17.20
CA ARG A 503 4.82 -27.81 -17.95
C ARG A 503 5.11 -29.25 -17.57
N GLY A 504 6.37 -29.57 -17.29
CA GLY A 504 6.78 -30.90 -16.83
C GLY A 504 6.27 -31.21 -15.41
N ILE A 505 6.32 -30.20 -14.51
CA ILE A 505 5.77 -30.31 -13.17
C ILE A 505 4.22 -30.38 -13.23
N ALA A 506 3.57 -29.53 -14.04
CA ALA A 506 2.12 -29.51 -14.22
C ALA A 506 1.59 -30.83 -14.85
N ALA A 507 2.40 -31.52 -15.63
CA ALA A 507 2.05 -32.83 -16.18
C ALA A 507 2.12 -33.96 -15.14
N ASP A 508 2.77 -33.72 -14.01
CA ASP A 508 2.86 -34.68 -12.90
C ASP A 508 1.57 -34.63 -12.06
N ARG A 509 0.69 -35.59 -12.26
CA ARG A 509 -0.60 -35.70 -11.55
C ARG A 509 -0.47 -36.21 -10.11
N SER A 510 0.75 -36.43 -9.62
CA SER A 510 0.97 -36.97 -8.25
C SER A 510 0.70 -35.94 -7.15
N HIS A 511 0.50 -34.66 -7.49
CA HIS A 511 0.41 -33.55 -6.52
C HIS A 511 1.56 -33.52 -5.51
N SER A 512 2.73 -33.99 -5.94
CA SER A 512 3.93 -34.03 -5.13
C SER A 512 4.40 -32.63 -4.73
N ILE A 513 5.05 -32.52 -3.57
CA ILE A 513 5.57 -31.25 -3.09
C ILE A 513 6.76 -30.82 -3.95
N VAL A 514 6.76 -29.53 -4.33
CA VAL A 514 7.87 -28.84 -4.97
C VAL A 514 8.64 -28.04 -3.92
N VAL A 515 9.95 -28.25 -3.86
CA VAL A 515 10.85 -27.47 -3.01
C VAL A 515 11.63 -26.49 -3.86
N ASP A 516 11.34 -25.22 -3.69
CA ASP A 516 12.11 -24.15 -4.35
C ASP A 516 13.33 -23.78 -3.51
N LEU A 517 14.47 -23.64 -4.19
CA LEU A 517 15.74 -23.27 -3.57
C LEU A 517 16.24 -21.91 -4.10
N PRO A 518 16.60 -20.98 -3.23
CA PRO A 518 16.68 -21.12 -1.76
C PRO A 518 15.33 -21.37 -1.11
N PHE A 519 15.33 -22.21 -0.07
CA PHE A 519 14.15 -22.54 0.70
C PHE A 519 14.00 -21.63 1.92
N GLY A 520 12.80 -21.13 2.15
CA GLY A 520 12.51 -20.33 3.34
C GLY A 520 11.04 -20.00 3.53
N MET A 521 10.74 -19.52 4.73
CA MET A 521 9.45 -19.00 5.13
C MET A 521 9.59 -17.54 5.56
N ARG A 522 8.71 -16.68 5.10
CA ARG A 522 8.72 -15.24 5.37
C ARG A 522 7.37 -14.77 5.89
N GLY A 523 7.41 -14.00 6.98
CA GLY A 523 6.25 -13.34 7.59
C GLY A 523 6.39 -11.82 7.58
N GLY A 524 6.50 -11.21 6.37
CA GLY A 524 6.92 -9.82 6.21
C GLY A 524 8.45 -9.65 6.36
N ILE A 525 9.05 -10.35 7.32
CA ILE A 525 10.49 -10.55 7.46
C ILE A 525 10.80 -12.06 7.35
N PRO A 526 12.03 -12.47 6.97
CA PRO A 526 12.42 -13.88 7.02
C PRO A 526 12.32 -14.42 8.44
N VAL A 527 11.68 -15.59 8.60
CA VAL A 527 11.48 -16.21 9.93
C VAL A 527 12.08 -17.62 10.00
N TYR A 528 12.28 -18.27 8.84
CA TYR A 528 12.90 -19.61 8.77
C TYR A 528 13.56 -19.81 7.41
N GLY A 529 14.75 -20.40 7.40
CA GLY A 529 15.53 -20.66 6.20
C GLY A 529 16.11 -19.40 5.56
N ALA A 530 16.29 -19.42 4.25
CA ALA A 530 16.90 -18.35 3.46
C ALA A 530 15.86 -17.47 2.74
N PRO A 531 16.22 -16.24 2.33
CA PRO A 531 15.40 -15.46 1.42
C PRO A 531 15.19 -16.21 0.11
N PHE A 532 13.96 -16.51 -0.24
CA PHE A 532 13.60 -17.27 -1.44
C PHE A 532 13.16 -16.37 -2.60
N PHE A 533 13.08 -16.96 -3.78
CA PHE A 533 12.67 -16.25 -4.99
C PHE A 533 11.15 -16.29 -5.14
N ALA A 534 10.49 -15.17 -4.85
CA ALA A 534 9.02 -15.11 -4.80
C ALA A 534 8.33 -15.43 -6.13
N LYS A 535 9.04 -15.35 -7.28
CA LYS A 535 8.51 -15.80 -8.56
C LYS A 535 8.04 -17.27 -8.52
N ALA A 536 8.57 -18.09 -7.63
CA ALA A 536 8.10 -19.45 -7.41
C ALA A 536 6.60 -19.53 -7.05
N LEU A 537 6.06 -18.50 -6.37
CA LEU A 537 4.61 -18.42 -6.09
C LEU A 537 3.80 -18.21 -7.37
N VAL A 538 4.32 -17.38 -8.30
CA VAL A 538 3.66 -17.21 -9.61
C VAL A 538 3.71 -18.50 -10.41
N MET A 539 4.82 -19.24 -10.35
CA MET A 539 4.95 -20.54 -11.02
C MET A 539 3.93 -21.55 -10.48
N ALA A 540 3.70 -21.55 -9.17
CA ALA A 540 2.67 -22.41 -8.54
C ALA A 540 1.26 -22.19 -9.11
N THR A 541 0.96 -21.01 -9.67
CA THR A 541 -0.32 -20.76 -10.35
C THR A 541 -0.46 -21.51 -11.67
N ALA A 542 0.63 -21.94 -12.28
CA ALA A 542 0.64 -22.68 -13.53
C ALA A 542 0.65 -24.19 -13.34
N ASP A 543 1.38 -24.67 -12.34
CA ASP A 543 1.54 -26.10 -12.11
C ASP A 543 0.59 -26.67 -11.04
N GLY A 544 0.04 -25.82 -10.16
CA GLY A 544 -0.91 -26.22 -9.11
C GLY A 544 -0.30 -27.09 -8.00
N HIS A 545 1.01 -27.28 -7.98
CA HIS A 545 1.68 -28.12 -7.00
C HIS A 545 1.90 -27.39 -5.66
N PRO A 546 1.79 -28.12 -4.52
CA PRO A 546 2.15 -27.58 -3.23
C PRO A 546 3.62 -27.16 -3.17
N ARG A 547 3.90 -25.96 -2.67
CA ARG A 547 5.27 -25.44 -2.49
C ARG A 547 5.68 -25.49 -1.03
N ALA A 548 6.94 -25.87 -0.79
CA ALA A 548 7.49 -25.85 0.57
C ALA A 548 7.72 -24.43 1.10
N ILE A 549 7.99 -23.47 0.23
CA ILE A 549 8.15 -22.05 0.60
C ILE A 549 6.84 -21.44 1.09
N ALA A 550 6.95 -20.42 1.94
CA ALA A 550 5.80 -19.62 2.36
C ALA A 550 6.13 -18.13 2.33
N TYR A 551 5.22 -17.36 1.76
CA TYR A 551 5.21 -15.90 1.81
C TYR A 551 3.88 -15.42 2.33
N THR A 552 3.85 -15.01 3.60
CA THR A 552 2.65 -14.52 4.27
C THR A 552 2.99 -13.24 5.04
N SER A 553 1.98 -12.49 5.48
CA SER A 553 2.22 -11.31 6.34
C SER A 553 2.61 -11.71 7.75
N ARG A 554 2.20 -12.90 8.20
CA ARG A 554 2.53 -13.47 9.51
C ARG A 554 2.74 -14.98 9.37
N VAL A 555 3.84 -15.50 9.88
CA VAL A 555 4.08 -16.94 9.96
C VAL A 555 3.93 -17.37 11.42
N PRO A 556 3.03 -18.30 11.74
CA PRO A 556 2.88 -18.78 13.11
C PRO A 556 4.03 -19.72 13.49
N GLN A 557 4.42 -19.68 14.78
CA GLN A 557 5.53 -20.47 15.31
C GLN A 557 5.32 -21.98 15.13
N TYR A 558 4.07 -22.44 15.22
CA TYR A 558 3.79 -23.86 15.00
C TYR A 558 4.14 -24.35 13.59
N ALA A 559 3.99 -23.47 12.57
CA ALA A 559 4.35 -23.84 11.21
C ALA A 559 5.87 -23.97 11.05
N VAL A 560 6.64 -23.07 11.68
CA VAL A 560 8.11 -23.18 11.70
C VAL A 560 8.54 -24.45 12.39
N ARG A 561 8.05 -24.71 13.62
CA ARG A 561 8.39 -25.93 14.39
C ARG A 561 8.02 -27.21 13.64
N ALA A 562 6.86 -27.20 12.97
CA ALA A 562 6.45 -28.34 12.19
C ALA A 562 7.40 -28.60 11.00
N MET A 563 7.86 -27.55 10.32
CA MET A 563 8.85 -27.68 9.25
C MET A 563 10.22 -28.14 9.80
N GLU A 564 10.66 -27.60 10.95
CA GLU A 564 11.90 -28.01 11.63
C GLU A 564 11.89 -29.45 12.12
N ALA A 565 10.73 -29.98 12.48
CA ALA A 565 10.56 -31.37 12.91
C ALA A 565 10.87 -32.37 11.77
N HIS A 566 10.82 -31.92 10.52
CA HIS A 566 11.13 -32.73 9.36
C HIS A 566 12.64 -32.72 9.07
N PRO A 567 13.36 -33.88 9.19
CA PRO A 567 14.79 -33.97 8.92
C PRO A 567 15.21 -33.38 7.59
N PHE A 568 14.38 -33.53 6.54
CA PHE A 568 14.71 -32.97 5.22
C PHE A 568 14.80 -31.44 5.26
N TYR A 569 13.80 -30.75 5.80
CA TYR A 569 13.79 -29.28 5.82
C TYR A 569 14.79 -28.71 6.83
N ARG A 570 14.92 -29.33 8.00
CA ARG A 570 15.91 -28.94 9.01
C ARG A 570 17.34 -29.00 8.46
N ASP A 571 17.70 -30.10 7.84
CA ASP A 571 19.03 -30.30 7.32
C ASP A 571 19.31 -29.44 6.08
N LEU A 572 18.28 -29.20 5.24
CA LEU A 572 18.34 -28.23 4.14
C LEU A 572 18.63 -26.82 4.63
N VAL A 573 17.90 -26.35 5.65
CA VAL A 573 18.11 -25.01 6.26
C VAL A 573 19.50 -24.92 6.88
N TYR A 574 19.94 -25.98 7.60
CA TYR A 574 21.29 -26.05 8.17
C TYR A 574 22.38 -25.87 7.11
N ILE A 575 22.26 -26.55 5.96
CA ILE A 575 23.21 -26.40 4.86
C ILE A 575 23.17 -25.00 4.26
N GLN A 576 21.98 -24.43 4.06
CA GLN A 576 21.83 -23.07 3.53
C GLN A 576 22.49 -22.02 4.43
N HIS A 577 22.50 -22.22 5.75
CA HIS A 577 23.12 -21.31 6.71
C HIS A 577 24.66 -21.47 6.80
N GLN A 578 25.20 -22.54 6.26
CA GLN A 578 26.66 -22.75 6.25
C GLN A 578 27.37 -22.07 5.08
N VAL A 579 26.63 -21.54 4.16
CA VAL A 579 27.19 -20.81 3.03
C VAL A 579 27.83 -19.50 3.55
N PRO A 580 29.08 -19.18 3.18
CA PRO A 580 29.80 -18.04 3.72
C PRO A 580 29.11 -16.69 3.49
N PRO A 581 29.29 -15.72 4.41
CA PRO A 581 28.58 -14.44 4.36
C PRO A 581 28.98 -13.48 3.21
N ALA A 582 30.02 -13.80 2.44
CA ALA A 582 30.51 -12.95 1.34
C ALA A 582 29.78 -13.19 0.01
N CYS A 583 28.48 -13.25 -0.01
CA CYS A 583 27.74 -13.64 -1.19
C CYS A 583 26.94 -12.53 -1.86
N PRO A 584 26.76 -12.58 -3.22
CA PRO A 584 25.95 -11.63 -3.98
C PRO A 584 24.45 -11.59 -3.58
N TRP A 585 24.02 -12.33 -2.57
CA TRP A 585 22.70 -12.20 -1.96
C TRP A 585 22.67 -11.16 -0.86
N ALA A 586 23.80 -10.89 -0.23
CA ALA A 586 23.96 -9.64 0.44
C ALA A 586 23.90 -8.59 -0.65
N LEU A 587 22.72 -8.01 -0.88
CA LEU A 587 22.66 -6.71 -1.54
C LEU A 587 23.73 -5.88 -0.84
N PRO A 588 24.70 -5.27 -1.58
CA PRO A 588 25.60 -4.34 -0.97
C PRO A 588 24.71 -3.22 -0.43
N SER A 589 24.31 -3.32 0.82
CA SER A 589 23.68 -2.22 1.49
C SER A 589 24.81 -1.22 1.65
N LYS A 590 24.84 -0.18 0.82
CA LYS A 590 25.67 1.00 1.03
C LYS A 590 25.52 1.59 2.44
N ALA A 591 24.55 1.10 3.20
CA ALA A 591 24.18 1.59 4.51
C ALA A 591 24.80 0.82 5.67
N GLY A 592 25.68 -0.18 5.45
CA GLY A 592 26.29 -0.92 6.58
C GLY A 592 25.27 -1.51 7.56
N GLN A 593 24.01 -1.54 7.22
CA GLN A 593 22.93 -2.06 8.05
C GLN A 593 22.71 -3.50 7.64
N GLN A 594 23.39 -4.26 8.31
CA GLN A 594 23.39 -5.68 8.31
C GLN A 594 22.01 -6.15 8.78
N HIS A 595 21.24 -6.64 7.84
CA HIS A 595 20.18 -7.55 8.17
C HIS A 595 20.85 -8.92 8.30
N PRO A 596 20.99 -9.50 9.50
CA PRO A 596 21.72 -10.75 9.71
C PRO A 596 21.23 -11.88 8.81
N TRP A 597 19.95 -11.87 8.45
CA TRP A 597 19.34 -12.86 7.55
C TRP A 597 19.63 -12.66 6.05
N LEU A 598 20.08 -11.46 5.63
CA LEU A 598 20.58 -11.22 4.28
C LEU A 598 22.01 -11.73 4.11
N MET A 599 22.67 -12.04 5.21
CA MET A 599 24.07 -12.45 5.24
C MET A 599 24.27 -13.98 5.16
N THR A 600 23.18 -14.75 5.13
CA THR A 600 23.28 -16.18 4.99
C THR A 600 23.40 -16.57 3.53
N GLY A 601 24.58 -16.64 3.07
CA GLY A 601 24.93 -17.43 1.94
C GLY A 601 25.45 -16.73 0.74
N CYS A 602 26.76 -16.88 0.47
CA CYS A 602 27.35 -16.56 -0.76
C CYS A 602 28.61 -17.12 -1.23
N ALA A 603 28.95 -16.84 -2.46
CA ALA A 603 30.08 -17.35 -3.16
C ALA A 603 31.38 -16.79 -2.66
N ASP A 604 32.36 -17.62 -2.66
CA ASP A 604 33.74 -17.22 -2.77
C ASP A 604 33.92 -16.42 -4.08
N PRO A 605 34.31 -15.12 -4.02
CA PRO A 605 34.57 -14.34 -5.23
C PRO A 605 35.73 -14.90 -6.07
N ALA A 606 36.54 -15.75 -5.51
CA ALA A 606 37.66 -16.38 -6.22
C ALA A 606 37.30 -17.67 -6.97
N GLY A 607 36.05 -18.14 -6.88
CA GLY A 607 35.62 -19.37 -7.54
C GLY A 607 36.29 -20.65 -7.00
N VAL A 608 37.09 -20.51 -5.97
CA VAL A 608 37.76 -21.63 -5.28
C VAL A 608 36.94 -21.96 -4.05
N THR A 609 35.78 -22.54 -4.26
CA THR A 609 35.04 -23.12 -3.15
C THR A 609 35.80 -24.37 -2.71
N PRO A 610 36.32 -24.40 -1.49
CA PRO A 610 36.69 -25.70 -0.92
C PRO A 610 35.44 -26.56 -1.04
N LEU A 611 35.60 -27.78 -1.44
CA LEU A 611 34.57 -28.82 -1.34
C LEU A 611 34.08 -28.81 0.10
N TYR A 612 33.05 -28.02 0.41
CA TYR A 612 32.42 -28.10 1.70
C TYR A 612 31.88 -29.52 1.79
N SER A 613 32.55 -30.33 2.53
CA SER A 613 32.01 -31.60 2.93
C SER A 613 30.68 -31.31 3.59
N LEU A 614 29.62 -31.97 3.13
CA LEU A 614 28.35 -31.97 3.82
C LEU A 614 28.65 -32.30 5.28
N LYS A 615 28.53 -31.32 6.19
CA LYS A 615 28.70 -31.55 7.63
C LYS A 615 27.49 -32.30 8.20
N LEU A 616 26.96 -33.25 7.43
CA LEU A 616 25.89 -34.15 7.80
C LEU A 616 26.42 -35.58 7.78
N SER A 617 26.11 -36.31 8.84
CA SER A 617 26.43 -37.71 8.93
C SER A 617 25.63 -38.54 7.92
N PRO A 618 26.12 -39.73 7.52
CA PRO A 618 25.36 -40.65 6.67
C PRO A 618 23.97 -40.97 7.24
N ALA A 619 23.85 -41.06 8.56
CA ALA A 619 22.58 -41.32 9.25
C ALA A 619 21.58 -40.15 9.07
N GLN A 620 22.05 -38.91 9.17
CA GLN A 620 21.23 -37.72 8.91
C GLN A 620 20.77 -37.67 7.46
N LEU A 621 21.66 -37.91 6.50
CA LEU A 621 21.30 -37.93 5.08
C LEU A 621 20.29 -39.06 4.77
N ALA A 622 20.43 -40.22 5.38
CA ALA A 622 19.47 -41.32 5.25
C ALA A 622 18.11 -40.94 5.87
N ALA A 623 18.12 -40.27 7.01
CA ALA A 623 16.89 -39.77 7.63
C ALA A 623 16.21 -38.72 6.74
N ALA A 624 16.94 -37.74 6.22
CA ALA A 624 16.42 -36.74 5.29
C ALA A 624 15.84 -37.35 4.01
N ARG A 625 16.51 -38.39 3.47
CA ARG A 625 16.04 -39.14 2.29
C ARG A 625 14.73 -39.89 2.56
N ARG A 626 14.60 -40.56 3.70
CA ARG A 626 13.34 -41.24 4.11
C ARG A 626 12.23 -40.24 4.32
N ASP A 627 12.54 -39.10 4.95
CA ASP A 627 11.57 -38.03 5.20
C ASP A 627 11.07 -37.39 3.90
N ALA A 628 11.96 -37.09 2.95
CA ALA A 628 11.59 -36.58 1.63
C ALA A 628 10.61 -37.52 0.89
N ARG A 629 10.80 -38.82 1.02
CA ARG A 629 9.90 -39.83 0.46
C ARG A 629 8.53 -39.81 1.17
N ARG A 630 8.54 -39.80 2.50
CA ARG A 630 7.33 -39.80 3.33
C ARG A 630 6.48 -38.55 3.09
N LEU A 631 7.13 -37.41 2.92
CA LEU A 631 6.48 -36.12 2.63
C LEU A 631 5.92 -36.03 1.21
N GLY A 632 6.30 -36.93 0.31
CA GLY A 632 5.89 -36.83 -1.08
C GLY A 632 6.60 -35.71 -1.84
N ILE A 633 7.84 -35.33 -1.47
CA ILE A 633 8.61 -34.35 -2.23
C ILE A 633 8.99 -34.96 -3.56
N GLY A 634 8.44 -34.48 -4.65
CA GLY A 634 8.70 -34.99 -6.01
C GLY A 634 9.74 -34.20 -6.77
N TRP A 635 9.81 -32.91 -6.51
CA TRP A 635 10.57 -31.97 -7.31
C TRP A 635 11.38 -31.00 -6.46
N ILE A 636 12.59 -30.67 -6.92
CA ILE A 636 13.42 -29.58 -6.38
C ILE A 636 13.75 -28.63 -7.52
N VAL A 637 13.40 -27.35 -7.37
CA VAL A 637 13.65 -26.28 -8.34
C VAL A 637 14.70 -25.34 -7.77
N VAL A 638 15.88 -25.31 -8.37
CA VAL A 638 16.99 -24.43 -7.97
C VAL A 638 17.02 -23.20 -8.87
N TRP A 639 16.75 -22.04 -8.32
CA TRP A 639 16.76 -20.78 -9.05
C TRP A 639 18.18 -20.28 -9.27
N LYS A 640 18.59 -20.15 -10.55
CA LYS A 640 19.98 -19.87 -10.95
C LYS A 640 20.48 -18.46 -10.68
N ARG A 641 19.64 -17.58 -10.18
CA ARG A 641 20.06 -16.20 -9.92
C ARG A 641 21.33 -16.11 -9.05
N ASN A 642 21.76 -17.27 -8.54
CA ASN A 642 22.94 -17.39 -7.72
C ASN A 642 23.64 -18.74 -7.92
N ASN A 643 24.70 -18.73 -8.70
CA ASN A 643 25.45 -19.94 -9.05
C ASN A 643 26.09 -20.66 -7.83
N SER A 644 26.35 -19.93 -6.76
CA SER A 644 27.05 -20.46 -5.58
C SER A 644 26.19 -21.39 -4.72
N VAL A 645 24.90 -21.13 -4.57
CA VAL A 645 24.01 -22.02 -3.80
C VAL A 645 23.95 -23.42 -4.42
N GLN A 646 24.06 -23.48 -5.73
CA GLN A 646 24.01 -24.74 -6.45
C GLN A 646 25.12 -25.69 -6.02
N SER A 647 26.36 -25.20 -5.88
CA SER A 647 27.49 -26.05 -5.53
C SER A 647 27.40 -26.66 -4.12
N PHE A 648 26.82 -25.92 -3.17
CA PHE A 648 26.64 -26.36 -1.79
C PHE A 648 25.47 -27.32 -1.61
N ILE A 649 24.36 -27.06 -2.31
CA ILE A 649 23.12 -27.80 -2.13
C ILE A 649 23.09 -29.08 -3.00
N LEU A 650 23.80 -29.10 -4.12
CA LEU A 650 23.82 -30.25 -5.02
C LEU A 650 24.20 -31.60 -4.35
N PRO A 651 25.22 -31.68 -3.48
CA PRO A 651 25.53 -32.92 -2.78
C PRO A 651 24.37 -33.42 -1.92
N PHE A 652 23.65 -32.49 -1.23
CA PHE A 652 22.48 -32.84 -0.42
C PHE A 652 21.31 -33.33 -1.29
N ILE A 653 21.03 -32.65 -2.40
CA ILE A 653 19.99 -33.04 -3.36
C ILE A 653 20.22 -34.48 -3.84
N ARG A 654 21.44 -34.77 -4.25
CA ARG A 654 21.82 -36.11 -4.73
C ARG A 654 21.76 -37.17 -3.62
N ALA A 655 22.29 -36.85 -2.43
CA ALA A 655 22.29 -37.78 -1.29
C ALA A 655 20.85 -38.08 -0.81
N THR A 656 19.92 -37.14 -0.96
CA THR A 656 18.51 -37.34 -0.61
C THR A 656 17.69 -38.02 -1.70
N GLY A 657 18.31 -38.42 -2.82
CA GLY A 657 17.70 -39.28 -3.84
C GLY A 657 17.01 -38.55 -4.98
N PHE A 658 17.45 -37.32 -5.26
CA PHE A 658 16.98 -36.58 -6.42
C PHE A 658 18.01 -36.59 -7.53
N THR A 659 17.55 -36.82 -8.74
CA THR A 659 18.35 -36.82 -9.97
C THR A 659 18.04 -35.61 -10.82
N TYR A 660 19.02 -35.18 -11.60
CA TYR A 660 18.86 -34.10 -12.54
C TYR A 660 17.77 -34.44 -13.58
N ALA A 661 16.84 -33.53 -13.78
CA ALA A 661 15.75 -33.69 -14.74
C ALA A 661 15.85 -32.72 -15.92
N TYR A 662 16.05 -31.42 -15.62
CA TYR A 662 15.96 -30.36 -16.64
C TYR A 662 16.70 -29.09 -16.21
N ARG A 663 17.11 -28.28 -17.19
CA ARG A 663 17.59 -26.92 -16.98
C ARG A 663 17.05 -25.97 -18.01
N ASP A 664 16.83 -24.73 -17.63
CA ASP A 664 16.67 -23.61 -18.55
C ASP A 664 17.58 -22.43 -18.15
N HIS A 665 17.31 -21.23 -18.70
CA HIS A 665 18.09 -20.05 -18.36
C HIS A 665 17.99 -19.67 -16.88
N ASN A 666 16.84 -19.92 -16.24
CA ASN A 666 16.53 -19.43 -14.90
C ASN A 666 16.61 -20.47 -13.80
N VAL A 667 16.43 -21.76 -14.11
CA VAL A 667 16.32 -22.83 -13.12
C VAL A 667 17.10 -24.09 -13.50
N LEU A 668 17.48 -24.85 -12.45
CA LEU A 668 17.84 -26.26 -12.53
C LEU A 668 16.76 -27.04 -11.80
N VAL A 669 16.33 -28.16 -12.37
CA VAL A 669 15.27 -28.97 -11.81
C VAL A 669 15.76 -30.39 -11.57
N TYR A 670 15.42 -30.88 -10.41
CA TYR A 670 15.70 -32.24 -9.98
C TYR A 670 14.38 -32.95 -9.68
N ARG A 671 14.27 -34.20 -10.08
CA ARG A 671 13.13 -35.05 -9.80
C ARG A 671 13.58 -36.19 -8.88
N ARG A 672 12.70 -36.63 -7.99
CA ARG A 672 12.96 -37.78 -7.17
C ARG A 672 13.11 -39.00 -8.07
N ALA A 673 14.18 -39.77 -7.88
CA ALA A 673 14.35 -41.07 -8.52
C ALA A 673 13.19 -41.98 -8.10
N ALA A 674 12.67 -42.76 -9.04
CA ALA A 674 11.58 -43.70 -8.83
C ALA A 674 11.89 -44.71 -7.72
#